data_b1501ab53b1efa56fccdaf6395de917d
#
_entry.id   b1501ab53b1efa56fccdaf6395de917d
#
_cell.length_a   1.000
_cell.length_b   1.000
_cell.length_c   1.000
_cell.angle_alpha   90.00
_cell.angle_beta   90.00
_cell.angle_gamma   90.00
#
_symmetry.space_group_name_H-M   'P 1'
#
loop_
_entity.id
_entity.type
_entity.pdbx_description
1 polymer ?
#
loop_
_entity_poly.entity_id
_entity_poly.type
_entity_poly.pdbx_seq_one_letter_code
_entity_poly.pdbx_strand_id
1 'polypeptide(L)'
;RPVTGPGNRPLKSLSDMLKGKQGRFRQNLLGKRVDYSGRSVIVVGPELKMHQCGLPKEMALELFKPFVMKRLVNSGQATNIKSAKRMVERATTAVWDVLEDVIKEHPVLLNRAPTLHRLGIQAFEPILSEGRAIKLHPLVCTAYNADFDGDQMAVHLPLSAEAQAEARMLMLSVNNILAPKDGKPVAVPSQDMVLGSYYLTIIKEGAKGEGMRFSSFNEALLAYFHGEVELQARIKIYIPNKDIYEEPSSEGVSLVTTTVGNAILNEELPVEMRYFHLEDEVNEAGKKVKVWHLNKLLDKKELGRLVAKAHKLYGNLRTAEILDVVKKMGYDNACKAGISIAVSDIKIPPEKAEILAATEKEIDKTERMFRRGLMSEDERYRKVIELWGKATDDVTNKLMSSTMDPFNSVYMMANSGARGNTQQIRQLAGMRGLMADPSGRIIDRPIKANFREGLTVLEYFISTHGARKGLADTALRTADSGYLTRRLVDVAQDVIVREDDCDIVGINLVKERGRLCKATLGSSQNKLREIVIGRNLAAGITDPATGELIVEADTIVTEDLYNKLAAAKVMEVVLYATDDMSGEETETIQINISDEQSNAVLKEAMMHHFDGREVAEDVVAADGTVLIEAGATYDEAIIDAILANGTVRDVKVRNNAIEGIEIESITEGKNKQTVIESLRDRIVGRYLAEDILDNDGNICYHINDYVTEDMADQISSLREKVKIRSVLNCKAKVGVCRKCYGRNLATGRKVEVGEAVGTIAAQSIGEPGTQLTMRTFHTGGVAGDDITQGLPRVEELFEARKPKHPGLLTENAGTVHIGEENGIRKVTVTSEDGEQIYTIPYGSKLAVTEGMVIAVGDRLTEGSLNPHDILRISGVRATQRY
;
A
#
# COMPACT_ATOMS: atom_id res chain seq x y z
N ARG A 1 -11.50 -41.78 -16.26
CA ARG A 1 -11.51 -41.88 -14.78
C ARG A 1 -10.09 -42.19 -14.31
N PRO A 2 -9.57 -41.55 -13.26
CA PRO A 2 -8.24 -41.86 -12.73
C PRO A 2 -8.20 -43.29 -12.22
N VAL A 3 -7.06 -43.95 -12.37
CA VAL A 3 -6.81 -45.26 -11.82
C VAL A 3 -6.82 -45.17 -10.29
N THR A 4 -7.60 -46.06 -9.64
CA THR A 4 -7.77 -46.03 -8.18
C THR A 4 -7.09 -47.26 -7.52
N GLY A 5 -6.43 -47.00 -6.39
CA GLY A 5 -5.85 -48.01 -5.54
C GLY A 5 -6.83 -48.55 -4.49
N PRO A 6 -6.35 -49.38 -3.54
CA PRO A 6 -7.16 -49.87 -2.45
C PRO A 6 -7.87 -48.75 -1.68
N GLY A 7 -9.17 -48.90 -1.45
CA GLY A 7 -9.99 -47.86 -0.79
C GLY A 7 -10.48 -46.75 -1.70
N ASN A 8 -10.52 -47.00 -3.01
CA ASN A 8 -11.04 -46.05 -4.03
C ASN A 8 -10.30 -44.69 -4.11
N ARG A 9 -9.06 -44.64 -3.62
CA ARG A 9 -8.23 -43.42 -3.68
C ARG A 9 -7.55 -43.33 -5.06
N PRO A 10 -7.64 -42.19 -5.75
CA PRO A 10 -6.95 -41.99 -7.03
C PRO A 10 -5.42 -42.11 -6.82
N LEU A 11 -4.78 -42.91 -7.67
CA LEU A 11 -3.33 -43.04 -7.70
C LEU A 11 -2.73 -41.73 -8.24
N LYS A 12 -1.63 -41.30 -7.64
CA LYS A 12 -0.89 -40.09 -8.06
C LYS A 12 0.28 -40.48 -8.93
N SER A 13 0.40 -39.83 -10.10
CA SER A 13 1.56 -39.95 -10.96
C SER A 13 2.76 -39.17 -10.36
N LEU A 14 3.97 -39.39 -10.85
CA LEU A 14 5.14 -38.58 -10.46
C LEU A 14 4.90 -37.09 -10.74
N SER A 15 4.24 -36.76 -11.84
CA SER A 15 3.87 -35.40 -12.18
C SER A 15 2.92 -34.79 -11.13
N ASP A 16 1.93 -35.55 -10.66
CA ASP A 16 0.99 -35.10 -9.63
C ASP A 16 1.65 -34.91 -8.25
N MET A 17 2.74 -35.63 -7.97
CA MET A 17 3.53 -35.44 -6.76
C MET A 17 4.33 -34.12 -6.78
N LEU A 18 4.68 -33.59 -7.94
CA LEU A 18 5.45 -32.37 -8.10
C LEU A 18 4.58 -31.14 -8.33
N LYS A 19 3.48 -31.30 -9.10
CA LYS A 19 2.58 -30.19 -9.50
C LYS A 19 1.50 -29.88 -8.46
N GLY A 20 0.96 -28.66 -8.53
CA GLY A 20 -0.21 -28.24 -7.78
C GLY A 20 0.07 -27.88 -6.32
N LYS A 21 -1.00 -27.55 -5.58
CA LYS A 21 -0.94 -27.09 -4.18
C LYS A 21 -0.39 -28.15 -3.21
N GLN A 22 -0.63 -29.43 -3.53
CA GLN A 22 -0.18 -30.58 -2.73
C GLN A 22 1.11 -31.22 -3.28
N GLY A 23 1.72 -30.63 -4.30
CA GLY A 23 2.99 -31.06 -4.85
C GLY A 23 4.18 -30.69 -3.96
N ARG A 24 5.31 -31.38 -4.16
CA ARG A 24 6.52 -31.19 -3.34
C ARG A 24 7.04 -29.75 -3.35
N PHE A 25 7.00 -29.07 -4.51
CA PHE A 25 7.48 -27.71 -4.60
C PHE A 25 6.70 -26.76 -3.69
N ARG A 26 5.38 -26.81 -3.68
CA ARG A 26 4.56 -25.89 -2.88
C ARG A 26 4.37 -26.35 -1.43
N GLN A 27 4.37 -27.62 -1.16
CA GLN A 27 4.05 -28.17 0.17
C GLN A 27 5.29 -28.36 1.04
N ASN A 28 6.46 -28.65 0.47
CA ASN A 28 7.64 -29.02 1.23
C ASN A 28 8.87 -28.15 0.97
N LEU A 29 8.95 -27.44 -0.19
CA LEU A 29 10.11 -26.62 -0.53
C LEU A 29 9.85 -25.12 -0.34
N LEU A 30 8.77 -24.57 -0.86
CA LEU A 30 8.40 -23.16 -0.68
C LEU A 30 7.86 -22.84 0.72
N GLY A 31 7.41 -23.82 1.44
CA GLY A 31 6.96 -23.72 2.83
C GLY A 31 7.00 -25.09 3.50
N LYS A 32 7.38 -25.11 4.78
CA LYS A 32 7.46 -26.31 5.59
C LYS A 32 6.66 -26.14 6.86
N ARG A 33 6.23 -27.26 7.45
CA ARG A 33 5.74 -27.27 8.83
C ARG A 33 6.91 -27.04 9.77
N VAL A 34 6.70 -26.22 10.77
CA VAL A 34 7.74 -25.80 11.72
C VAL A 34 7.35 -26.23 13.15
N ASP A 35 8.38 -26.53 13.94
CA ASP A 35 8.25 -26.75 15.37
C ASP A 35 8.22 -25.40 16.11
N TYR A 36 8.02 -25.41 17.42
CA TYR A 36 7.90 -24.21 18.26
C TYR A 36 6.79 -23.27 17.78
N SER A 37 5.67 -23.85 17.44
CA SER A 37 4.47 -23.15 17.02
C SER A 37 3.25 -23.74 17.70
N GLY A 38 2.25 -22.90 17.90
CA GLY A 38 0.98 -23.26 18.47
C GLY A 38 -0.17 -22.49 17.83
N ARG A 39 -1.39 -22.89 18.11
CA ARG A 39 -2.58 -22.21 17.61
C ARG A 39 -3.67 -22.19 18.67
N SER A 40 -4.33 -21.06 18.84
CA SER A 40 -5.47 -20.90 19.72
C SER A 40 -6.43 -19.83 19.23
N VAL A 41 -7.61 -19.80 19.84
CA VAL A 41 -8.61 -18.74 19.64
C VAL A 41 -8.09 -17.43 20.21
N ILE A 42 -8.47 -16.32 19.62
CA ILE A 42 -8.14 -14.98 20.09
C ILE A 42 -9.29 -14.34 20.86
N VAL A 43 -8.95 -13.54 21.84
CA VAL A 43 -9.88 -12.65 22.56
C VAL A 43 -9.28 -11.26 22.68
N VAL A 44 -10.12 -10.27 22.95
CA VAL A 44 -9.64 -8.91 23.15
C VAL A 44 -8.87 -8.79 24.47
N GLY A 45 -7.75 -8.04 24.44
CA GLY A 45 -6.97 -7.67 25.61
C GLY A 45 -6.88 -6.15 25.71
N PRO A 46 -7.90 -5.46 26.24
CA PRO A 46 -7.91 -3.99 26.34
C PRO A 46 -6.85 -3.43 27.27
N GLU A 47 -6.40 -4.22 28.23
CA GLU A 47 -5.36 -3.88 29.21
C GLU A 47 -3.94 -3.91 28.64
N LEU A 48 -3.74 -4.58 27.50
CA LEU A 48 -2.42 -4.73 26.89
C LEU A 48 -1.91 -3.40 26.33
N LYS A 49 -0.59 -3.21 26.39
CA LYS A 49 0.10 -2.17 25.63
C LYS A 49 0.27 -2.59 24.18
N MET A 50 0.53 -1.63 23.28
CA MET A 50 0.60 -1.88 21.85
C MET A 50 1.61 -2.99 21.46
N HIS A 51 2.72 -3.10 22.18
CA HIS A 51 3.77 -4.10 21.92
C HIS A 51 3.53 -5.45 22.60
N GLN A 52 2.46 -5.62 23.35
CA GLN A 52 2.20 -6.80 24.19
C GLN A 52 1.10 -7.70 23.61
N CYS A 53 1.22 -8.98 23.89
CA CYS A 53 0.15 -9.96 23.67
C CYS A 53 -0.01 -10.86 24.89
N GLY A 54 -1.21 -11.34 25.14
CA GLY A 54 -1.49 -12.30 26.20
C GLY A 54 -1.33 -13.73 25.66
N LEU A 55 -0.39 -14.48 26.19
CA LEU A 55 -0.16 -15.87 25.81
C LEU A 55 -0.66 -16.81 26.93
N PRO A 56 -1.48 -17.86 26.62
CA PRO A 56 -1.88 -18.85 27.62
C PRO A 56 -0.68 -19.49 28.30
N LYS A 57 -0.72 -19.61 29.62
CA LYS A 57 0.39 -20.19 30.42
C LYS A 57 0.83 -21.55 29.93
N GLU A 58 -0.13 -22.46 29.67
CA GLU A 58 0.16 -23.81 29.20
C GLU A 58 0.86 -23.79 27.82
N MET A 59 0.40 -22.94 26.91
CA MET A 59 1.01 -22.79 25.60
C MET A 59 2.42 -22.19 25.72
N ALA A 60 2.62 -21.18 26.54
CA ALA A 60 3.93 -20.58 26.80
C ALA A 60 4.92 -21.61 27.34
N LEU A 61 4.51 -22.45 28.31
CA LEU A 61 5.38 -23.45 28.88
C LEU A 61 5.86 -24.47 27.84
N GLU A 62 4.99 -24.88 26.93
CA GLU A 62 5.37 -25.85 25.90
C GLU A 62 6.25 -25.19 24.79
N LEU A 63 5.95 -23.97 24.38
CA LEU A 63 6.76 -23.26 23.39
C LEU A 63 8.16 -22.93 23.90
N PHE A 64 8.28 -22.46 25.14
CA PHE A 64 9.55 -22.06 25.76
C PHE A 64 10.26 -23.18 26.50
N LYS A 65 9.80 -24.42 26.42
CA LYS A 65 10.32 -25.56 27.16
C LYS A 65 11.84 -25.71 27.13
N PRO A 66 12.55 -25.62 25.99
CA PRO A 66 14.01 -25.70 25.97
C PRO A 66 14.70 -24.59 26.74
N PHE A 67 14.19 -23.37 26.61
CA PHE A 67 14.72 -22.18 27.28
C PHE A 67 14.54 -22.25 28.80
N VAL A 68 13.38 -22.71 29.25
CA VAL A 68 13.07 -22.91 30.67
C VAL A 68 13.96 -24.03 31.24
N MET A 69 14.14 -25.15 30.53
CA MET A 69 15.03 -26.23 30.96
C MET A 69 16.49 -25.74 31.08
N LYS A 70 16.97 -24.98 30.10
CA LYS A 70 18.30 -24.37 30.15
C LYS A 70 18.46 -23.43 31.34
N ARG A 71 17.48 -22.61 31.62
CA ARG A 71 17.52 -21.63 32.73
C ARG A 71 17.47 -22.35 34.08
N LEU A 72 16.66 -23.40 34.23
CA LEU A 72 16.56 -24.22 35.44
C LEU A 72 17.91 -24.93 35.77
N VAL A 73 18.61 -25.42 34.77
CA VAL A 73 19.95 -26.00 34.94
C VAL A 73 20.99 -24.93 35.31
N ASN A 74 20.98 -23.80 34.62
CA ASN A 74 21.90 -22.71 34.88
C ASN A 74 21.71 -22.05 36.26
N SER A 75 20.48 -21.97 36.76
CA SER A 75 20.15 -21.46 38.10
C SER A 75 20.41 -22.46 39.22
N GLY A 76 20.85 -23.68 38.91
CA GLY A 76 21.13 -24.72 39.89
C GLY A 76 19.89 -25.39 40.51
N GLN A 77 18.68 -25.02 40.05
CA GLN A 77 17.43 -25.64 40.54
C GLN A 77 17.23 -27.07 40.01
N ALA A 78 17.86 -27.39 38.89
CA ALA A 78 17.88 -28.73 38.33
C ALA A 78 19.33 -29.19 38.15
N THR A 79 19.62 -30.43 38.54
CA THR A 79 20.98 -31.00 38.46
C THR A 79 21.39 -31.36 37.05
N ASN A 80 20.44 -31.66 36.18
CA ASN A 80 20.69 -32.02 34.79
C ASN A 80 19.40 -31.79 33.96
N ILE A 81 19.54 -31.85 32.62
CA ILE A 81 18.46 -31.64 31.66
C ILE A 81 17.28 -32.64 31.88
N LYS A 82 17.58 -33.88 32.27
CA LYS A 82 16.56 -34.91 32.55
C LYS A 82 15.71 -34.55 33.78
N SER A 83 16.35 -34.00 34.80
CA SER A 83 15.67 -33.48 35.99
C SER A 83 14.82 -32.26 35.66
N ALA A 84 15.40 -31.29 34.92
CA ALA A 84 14.69 -30.12 34.44
C ALA A 84 13.44 -30.49 33.63
N LYS A 85 13.55 -31.49 32.74
CA LYS A 85 12.41 -31.98 31.95
C LYS A 85 11.27 -32.51 32.82
N ARG A 86 11.59 -33.28 33.84
CA ARG A 86 10.60 -33.81 34.81
C ARG A 86 9.94 -32.68 35.61
N MET A 87 10.71 -31.67 36.00
CA MET A 87 10.17 -30.47 36.70
C MET A 87 9.19 -29.71 35.80
N VAL A 88 9.51 -29.50 34.54
CA VAL A 88 8.63 -28.86 33.57
C VAL A 88 7.36 -29.68 33.31
N GLU A 89 7.47 -30.99 33.14
CA GLU A 89 6.33 -31.89 32.96
C GLU A 89 5.38 -31.92 34.19
N ARG A 90 5.90 -31.69 35.40
CA ARG A 90 5.11 -31.58 36.65
C ARG A 90 4.61 -30.16 36.92
N ALA A 91 5.01 -29.19 36.12
CA ALA A 91 4.66 -27.76 36.23
C ALA A 91 4.78 -27.25 37.69
N THR A 92 5.96 -27.45 38.31
CA THR A 92 6.22 -26.96 39.67
C THR A 92 6.21 -25.41 39.72
N THR A 93 5.97 -24.85 40.92
CA THR A 93 5.96 -23.37 41.09
C THR A 93 7.24 -22.69 40.60
N ALA A 94 8.38 -23.28 40.89
CA ALA A 94 9.67 -22.78 40.39
C ALA A 94 9.77 -22.69 38.83
N VAL A 95 9.04 -23.53 38.12
CA VAL A 95 9.00 -23.51 36.65
C VAL A 95 8.24 -22.27 36.15
N TRP A 96 7.19 -21.86 36.86
CA TRP A 96 6.41 -20.66 36.46
C TRP A 96 7.22 -19.39 36.69
N ASP A 97 7.98 -19.28 37.78
CA ASP A 97 8.85 -18.15 38.05
C ASP A 97 9.95 -18.00 36.99
N VAL A 98 10.58 -19.16 36.64
CA VAL A 98 11.58 -19.20 35.58
C VAL A 98 10.97 -18.92 34.20
N LEU A 99 9.75 -19.38 33.92
CA LEU A 99 9.06 -19.09 32.68
C LEU A 99 8.79 -17.60 32.53
N GLU A 100 8.36 -16.91 33.59
CA GLU A 100 8.16 -15.46 33.59
C GLU A 100 9.45 -14.71 33.27
N ASP A 101 10.57 -15.15 33.82
CA ASP A 101 11.87 -14.54 33.52
C ASP A 101 12.37 -14.81 32.10
N VAL A 102 12.10 -16.00 31.56
CA VAL A 102 12.49 -16.38 30.20
C VAL A 102 11.66 -15.64 29.14
N ILE A 103 10.39 -15.36 29.42
CA ILE A 103 9.50 -14.65 28.50
C ILE A 103 9.87 -13.17 28.37
N LYS A 104 10.43 -12.57 29.44
CA LYS A 104 10.89 -11.19 29.38
C LYS A 104 11.86 -11.00 28.22
N GLU A 105 11.55 -9.98 27.39
CA GLU A 105 12.40 -9.63 26.23
C GLU A 105 12.52 -10.70 25.11
N HIS A 106 11.72 -11.76 25.12
CA HIS A 106 11.70 -12.76 24.06
C HIS A 106 10.45 -12.57 23.20
N PRO A 107 10.51 -11.92 22.03
CA PRO A 107 9.33 -11.68 21.20
C PRO A 107 8.78 -12.98 20.61
N VAL A 108 7.46 -13.01 20.42
CA VAL A 108 6.77 -14.07 19.70
C VAL A 108 6.09 -13.49 18.45
N LEU A 109 5.97 -14.30 17.42
CA LEU A 109 5.27 -13.91 16.19
C LEU A 109 3.84 -14.43 16.24
N LEU A 110 2.87 -13.55 15.99
CA LEU A 110 1.47 -13.90 15.80
C LEU A 110 1.11 -13.81 14.33
N ASN A 111 0.40 -14.81 13.84
CA ASN A 111 -0.06 -14.88 12.46
C ASN A 111 -1.54 -15.24 12.42
N ARG A 112 -2.32 -14.54 11.59
CA ARG A 112 -3.69 -14.92 11.23
C ARG A 112 -3.76 -15.33 9.77
N ALA A 113 -4.35 -16.48 9.49
CA ALA A 113 -4.68 -16.91 8.13
C ALA A 113 -6.07 -16.37 7.70
N PRO A 114 -6.23 -15.89 6.46
CA PRO A 114 -5.22 -15.80 5.40
C PRO A 114 -4.27 -14.61 5.59
N THR A 115 -2.98 -14.81 5.36
CA THR A 115 -1.98 -13.73 5.40
C THR A 115 -1.97 -13.02 4.07
N LEU A 116 -2.68 -11.90 3.98
CA LEU A 116 -2.85 -11.15 2.73
C LEU A 116 -1.70 -10.18 2.45
N HIS A 117 -1.08 -9.65 3.50
CA HIS A 117 0.03 -8.71 3.43
C HIS A 117 0.98 -8.90 4.61
N ARG A 118 2.13 -8.25 4.59
CA ARG A 118 3.17 -8.43 5.61
C ARG A 118 2.74 -8.13 7.03
N LEU A 119 1.76 -7.24 7.24
CA LEU A 119 1.21 -6.92 8.56
C LEU A 119 0.34 -8.04 9.15
N GLY A 120 0.03 -9.10 8.39
CA GLY A 120 -0.59 -10.31 8.88
C GLY A 120 0.32 -11.18 9.77
N ILE A 121 1.60 -10.81 9.90
CA ILE A 121 2.57 -11.40 10.82
C ILE A 121 3.25 -10.26 11.56
N GLN A 122 3.07 -10.18 12.88
CA GLN A 122 3.70 -9.17 13.72
C GLN A 122 4.30 -9.82 14.96
N ALA A 123 5.35 -9.19 15.50
CA ALA A 123 5.97 -9.59 16.74
C ALA A 123 5.35 -8.85 17.93
N PHE A 124 5.25 -9.55 19.04
CA PHE A 124 4.77 -8.99 20.31
C PHE A 124 5.62 -9.54 21.45
N GLU A 125 5.69 -8.78 22.53
CA GLU A 125 6.22 -9.27 23.80
C GLU A 125 5.12 -10.03 24.53
N PRO A 126 5.30 -11.33 24.84
CA PRO A 126 4.25 -12.10 25.49
C PRO A 126 4.13 -11.75 26.98
N ILE A 127 2.89 -11.72 27.44
CA ILE A 127 2.53 -11.70 28.86
C ILE A 127 1.72 -12.95 29.15
N LEU A 128 1.98 -13.60 30.27
CA LEU A 128 1.21 -14.78 30.68
C LEU A 128 -0.23 -14.39 30.99
N SER A 129 -1.18 -15.07 30.38
CA SER A 129 -2.59 -14.91 30.65
C SER A 129 -3.21 -16.19 31.19
N GLU A 130 -4.22 -16.00 32.05
CA GLU A 130 -5.07 -17.11 32.49
C GLU A 130 -6.00 -17.54 31.32
N GLY A 131 -6.41 -18.80 31.33
CA GLY A 131 -7.27 -19.35 30.30
C GLY A 131 -6.50 -19.95 29.13
N ARG A 132 -7.21 -20.22 28.02
CA ARG A 132 -6.67 -20.92 26.84
C ARG A 132 -6.67 -20.11 25.57
N ALA A 133 -7.17 -18.88 25.65
CA ALA A 133 -7.24 -17.96 24.51
C ALA A 133 -6.07 -16.98 24.52
N ILE A 134 -5.61 -16.62 23.32
CA ILE A 134 -4.60 -15.58 23.12
C ILE A 134 -5.28 -14.23 23.24
N LYS A 135 -4.75 -13.34 24.09
CA LYS A 135 -5.22 -11.96 24.17
C LYS A 135 -4.51 -11.10 23.14
N LEU A 136 -5.28 -10.41 22.32
CA LEU A 136 -4.78 -9.56 21.25
C LEU A 136 -5.12 -8.10 21.51
N HIS A 137 -4.16 -7.21 21.25
CA HIS A 137 -4.38 -5.78 21.37
C HIS A 137 -5.42 -5.29 20.34
N PRO A 138 -6.43 -4.51 20.73
CA PRO A 138 -7.52 -4.15 19.82
C PRO A 138 -7.08 -3.31 18.60
N LEU A 139 -6.05 -2.48 18.72
CA LEU A 139 -5.59 -1.63 17.61
C LEU A 139 -4.93 -2.40 16.46
N VAL A 140 -4.38 -3.57 16.70
CA VAL A 140 -3.76 -4.40 15.65
C VAL A 140 -4.77 -5.28 14.90
N CYS A 141 -6.01 -5.38 15.36
CA CYS A 141 -7.04 -6.18 14.71
C CYS A 141 -7.30 -5.74 13.26
N THR A 142 -7.21 -4.45 12.99
CA THR A 142 -7.36 -3.90 11.62
C THR A 142 -6.28 -4.43 10.67
N ALA A 143 -5.03 -4.50 11.12
CA ALA A 143 -3.91 -5.02 10.33
C ALA A 143 -4.05 -6.51 10.03
N TYR A 144 -4.55 -7.30 10.98
CA TYR A 144 -4.84 -8.72 10.81
C TYR A 144 -6.16 -9.01 10.10
N ASN A 145 -7.02 -8.02 9.93
CA ASN A 145 -8.44 -8.22 9.56
C ASN A 145 -9.10 -9.27 10.46
N ALA A 146 -8.80 -9.19 11.78
CA ALA A 146 -9.25 -10.14 12.79
C ALA A 146 -10.47 -9.60 13.56
N ASP A 147 -11.38 -10.48 13.87
CA ASP A 147 -12.46 -10.26 14.81
C ASP A 147 -12.51 -11.35 15.88
N PHE A 148 -13.35 -11.18 16.89
CA PHE A 148 -13.39 -12.06 18.04
C PHE A 148 -14.62 -12.98 18.03
N ASP A 149 -15.06 -13.39 16.84
CA ASP A 149 -16.21 -14.30 16.62
C ASP A 149 -15.84 -15.80 16.63
N GLY A 150 -14.58 -16.13 16.96
CA GLY A 150 -14.04 -17.47 16.94
C GLY A 150 -12.77 -17.62 16.10
N ASP A 151 -12.22 -16.49 15.63
CA ASP A 151 -10.96 -16.48 14.91
C ASP A 151 -9.82 -17.10 15.72
N GLN A 152 -8.93 -17.78 15.02
CA GLN A 152 -7.73 -18.36 15.58
C GLN A 152 -6.47 -17.71 15.02
N MET A 153 -5.44 -17.63 15.84
CA MET A 153 -4.12 -17.17 15.41
C MET A 153 -3.05 -18.20 15.75
N ALA A 154 -2.04 -18.29 14.89
CA ALA A 154 -0.86 -19.10 15.14
C ALA A 154 0.21 -18.26 15.88
N VAL A 155 0.92 -18.90 16.79
CA VAL A 155 2.06 -18.36 17.52
C VAL A 155 3.32 -19.06 17.06
N HIS A 156 4.37 -18.31 16.77
CA HIS A 156 5.68 -18.84 16.40
C HIS A 156 6.75 -18.23 17.30
N LEU A 157 7.71 -19.05 17.71
CA LEU A 157 8.81 -18.63 18.56
C LEU A 157 10.10 -18.48 17.76
N PRO A 158 10.69 -17.28 17.65
CA PRO A 158 12.04 -17.10 17.13
C PRO A 158 13.07 -17.79 18.05
N LEU A 159 13.96 -18.60 17.49
CA LEU A 159 14.90 -19.39 18.27
C LEU A 159 16.28 -18.76 18.36
N SER A 160 16.85 -18.29 17.23
CA SER A 160 18.20 -17.70 17.22
C SER A 160 18.21 -16.25 17.69
N ALA A 161 19.37 -15.76 18.12
CA ALA A 161 19.53 -14.38 18.55
C ALA A 161 19.28 -13.40 17.38
N GLU A 162 19.69 -13.78 16.17
CA GLU A 162 19.47 -13.00 14.94
C GLU A 162 17.97 -12.92 14.62
N ALA A 163 17.24 -14.05 14.70
CA ALA A 163 15.80 -14.06 14.47
C ALA A 163 15.04 -13.23 15.52
N GLN A 164 15.47 -13.26 16.77
CA GLN A 164 14.89 -12.43 17.84
C GLN A 164 15.18 -10.94 17.60
N ALA A 165 16.38 -10.59 17.15
CA ALA A 165 16.76 -9.21 16.82
C ALA A 165 15.92 -8.69 15.63
N GLU A 166 15.77 -9.46 14.57
CA GLU A 166 14.93 -9.12 13.43
C GLU A 166 13.44 -8.97 13.84
N ALA A 167 12.92 -9.89 14.65
CA ALA A 167 11.55 -9.80 15.17
C ALA A 167 11.34 -8.50 15.97
N ARG A 168 12.31 -8.11 16.79
CA ARG A 168 12.23 -6.90 17.62
C ARG A 168 12.40 -5.62 16.82
N MET A 169 13.34 -5.57 15.89
CA MET A 169 13.66 -4.35 15.14
C MET A 169 12.70 -4.11 13.98
N LEU A 170 12.28 -5.15 13.26
CA LEU A 170 11.50 -5.03 12.02
C LEU A 170 10.03 -5.39 12.20
N MET A 171 9.72 -6.43 12.98
CA MET A 171 8.38 -7.02 13.01
C MET A 171 7.55 -6.60 14.23
N LEU A 172 8.11 -5.92 15.20
CA LEU A 172 7.36 -5.49 16.38
C LEU A 172 6.19 -4.59 15.96
N SER A 173 5.03 -4.78 16.57
CA SER A 173 3.79 -4.04 16.24
C SER A 173 3.95 -2.52 16.31
N VAL A 174 4.77 -2.02 17.23
CA VAL A 174 5.07 -0.57 17.37
C VAL A 174 5.80 -0.03 16.13
N ASN A 175 6.61 -0.84 15.45
CA ASN A 175 7.34 -0.41 14.26
C ASN A 175 6.48 -0.48 12.98
N ASN A 176 5.28 -1.04 13.06
CA ASN A 176 4.38 -1.27 11.93
C ASN A 176 3.06 -0.48 12.06
N ILE A 177 3.14 0.78 12.50
CA ILE A 177 1.97 1.66 12.64
C ILE A 177 1.45 2.12 11.27
N LEU A 178 2.32 2.36 10.30
CA LEU A 178 1.96 2.82 8.96
C LEU A 178 1.76 1.67 7.98
N ALA A 179 0.79 1.83 7.08
CA ALA A 179 0.56 0.89 5.99
C ALA A 179 1.63 1.06 4.89
N PRO A 180 2.23 -0.03 4.41
CA PRO A 180 3.19 0.04 3.30
C PRO A 180 2.55 0.44 1.96
N LYS A 181 1.23 0.40 1.84
CA LYS A 181 0.49 0.73 0.60
C LYS A 181 0.35 2.23 0.35
N ASP A 182 0.06 3.01 1.38
CA ASP A 182 -0.29 4.44 1.27
C ASP A 182 0.37 5.32 2.34
N GLY A 183 1.11 4.73 3.29
CA GLY A 183 1.74 5.47 4.38
C GLY A 183 0.76 6.04 5.42
N LYS A 184 -0.52 5.67 5.35
CA LYS A 184 -1.51 6.07 6.36
C LYS A 184 -1.46 5.13 7.56
N PRO A 185 -1.83 5.59 8.77
CA PRO A 185 -1.87 4.72 9.93
C PRO A 185 -2.85 3.54 9.73
N VAL A 186 -2.40 2.34 10.06
CA VAL A 186 -3.23 1.13 10.12
C VAL A 186 -3.81 0.94 11.51
N ALA A 187 -3.00 1.21 12.54
CA ALA A 187 -3.40 1.16 13.94
C ALA A 187 -4.21 2.40 14.30
N VAL A 188 -5.47 2.43 13.90
CA VAL A 188 -6.41 3.53 14.18
C VAL A 188 -7.46 3.03 15.15
N PRO A 189 -7.86 3.83 16.15
CA PRO A 189 -8.97 3.51 17.03
C PRO A 189 -10.23 3.12 16.24
N SER A 190 -10.98 2.14 16.73
CA SER A 190 -12.18 1.62 16.09
C SER A 190 -13.27 1.33 17.12
N GLN A 191 -14.51 1.20 16.65
CA GLN A 191 -15.67 0.79 17.42
C GLN A 191 -15.84 1.60 18.73
N ASP A 192 -15.76 0.97 19.88
CA ASP A 192 -16.00 1.61 21.19
C ASP A 192 -14.98 2.70 21.52
N MET A 193 -13.75 2.58 21.06
CA MET A 193 -12.73 3.62 21.21
C MET A 193 -13.13 4.91 20.50
N VAL A 194 -13.66 4.79 19.27
CA VAL A 194 -14.17 5.94 18.51
C VAL A 194 -15.42 6.51 19.16
N LEU A 195 -16.36 5.64 19.55
CA LEU A 195 -17.62 6.05 20.16
C LEU A 195 -17.39 6.81 21.46
N GLY A 196 -16.50 6.32 22.33
CA GLY A 196 -16.15 6.98 23.58
C GLY A 196 -15.46 8.32 23.37
N SER A 197 -14.55 8.42 22.43
CA SER A 197 -13.88 9.67 22.06
C SER A 197 -14.86 10.68 21.45
N TYR A 198 -15.79 10.21 20.62
CA TYR A 198 -16.85 11.03 20.04
C TYR A 198 -17.79 11.59 21.13
N TYR A 199 -18.26 10.72 22.05
CA TYR A 199 -19.11 11.12 23.16
C TYR A 199 -18.43 12.15 24.07
N LEU A 200 -17.12 12.00 24.31
CA LEU A 200 -16.33 12.93 25.12
C LEU A 200 -16.25 14.33 24.48
N THR A 201 -16.20 14.40 23.17
CA THR A 201 -15.91 15.64 22.43
C THR A 201 -17.14 16.32 21.80
N ILE A 202 -18.32 15.70 21.84
CA ILE A 202 -19.57 16.32 21.37
C ILE A 202 -19.98 17.48 22.29
N ILE A 203 -20.58 18.53 21.71
CA ILE A 203 -21.06 19.69 22.41
C ILE A 203 -22.58 19.59 22.52
N LYS A 204 -23.12 19.85 23.71
CA LYS A 204 -24.56 19.91 23.98
C LYS A 204 -24.94 21.33 24.33
N GLU A 205 -25.79 21.95 23.52
CA GLU A 205 -26.35 23.26 23.81
C GLU A 205 -27.43 23.16 24.88
N GLY A 206 -27.49 24.15 25.80
CA GLY A 206 -28.44 24.16 26.88
C GLY A 206 -28.12 23.16 28.02
N ALA A 207 -26.91 22.64 28.08
CA ALA A 207 -26.48 21.73 29.14
C ALA A 207 -26.26 22.47 30.48
N LYS A 208 -26.41 21.77 31.63
CA LYS A 208 -26.18 22.31 32.94
C LYS A 208 -24.75 22.83 33.07
N GLY A 209 -24.58 24.07 33.49
CA GLY A 209 -23.28 24.73 33.69
C GLY A 209 -22.76 25.44 32.43
N GLU A 210 -23.56 25.63 31.40
CA GLU A 210 -23.16 26.37 30.21
C GLU A 210 -22.79 27.81 30.53
N GLY A 211 -21.65 28.28 30.00
CA GLY A 211 -21.14 29.64 30.19
C GLY A 211 -20.35 29.87 31.48
N MET A 212 -20.22 28.90 32.38
CA MET A 212 -19.41 29.01 33.58
C MET A 212 -17.93 29.25 33.23
N ARG A 213 -17.25 30.02 34.12
CA ARG A 213 -15.82 30.36 33.99
C ARG A 213 -15.05 29.75 35.14
N PHE A 214 -13.92 29.10 34.80
CA PHE A 214 -13.06 28.43 35.75
C PHE A 214 -11.63 28.95 35.66
N SER A 215 -10.94 29.01 36.80
CA SER A 215 -9.57 29.50 36.90
C SER A 215 -8.56 28.48 36.41
N SER A 216 -8.91 27.19 36.42
CA SER A 216 -8.04 26.09 35.97
C SER A 216 -8.85 24.89 35.49
N PHE A 217 -8.18 23.98 34.80
CA PHE A 217 -8.77 22.72 34.43
C PHE A 217 -9.23 21.88 35.64
N ASN A 218 -8.42 21.83 36.69
CA ASN A 218 -8.76 21.08 37.91
C ASN A 218 -10.05 21.56 38.57
N GLU A 219 -10.30 22.88 38.60
CA GLU A 219 -11.53 23.45 39.11
C GLU A 219 -12.74 23.03 38.26
N ALA A 220 -12.64 23.08 36.95
CA ALA A 220 -13.67 22.60 36.04
C ALA A 220 -13.97 21.10 36.23
N LEU A 221 -12.92 20.30 36.45
CA LEU A 221 -13.05 18.87 36.71
C LEU A 221 -13.73 18.59 38.05
N LEU A 222 -13.42 19.35 39.10
CA LEU A 222 -14.10 19.27 40.38
C LEU A 222 -15.60 19.65 40.29
N ALA A 223 -15.92 20.71 39.56
CA ALA A 223 -17.31 21.10 39.29
C ALA A 223 -18.08 20.00 38.54
N TYR A 224 -17.44 19.34 37.62
CA TYR A 224 -18.00 18.19 36.92
C TYR A 224 -18.27 17.00 37.86
N PHE A 225 -17.32 16.64 38.73
CA PHE A 225 -17.51 15.56 39.70
C PHE A 225 -18.61 15.88 40.75
N HIS A 226 -18.82 17.13 41.09
CA HIS A 226 -19.92 17.57 41.94
C HIS A 226 -21.27 17.67 41.19
N GLY A 227 -21.28 17.46 39.88
CA GLY A 227 -22.50 17.50 39.06
C GLY A 227 -23.03 18.91 38.81
N GLU A 228 -22.22 19.95 39.01
CA GLU A 228 -22.58 21.34 38.71
C GLU A 228 -22.48 21.64 37.19
N VAL A 229 -21.60 20.92 36.48
CA VAL A 229 -21.37 21.05 35.05
C VAL A 229 -21.50 19.69 34.40
N GLU A 230 -22.20 19.61 33.27
CA GLU A 230 -22.24 18.43 32.44
C GLU A 230 -20.95 18.32 31.58
N LEU A 231 -20.55 17.08 31.21
CA LEU A 231 -19.33 16.79 30.46
C LEU A 231 -19.26 17.55 29.11
N GLN A 232 -20.41 17.77 28.50
CA GLN A 232 -20.56 18.31 27.14
C GLN A 232 -21.02 19.80 27.17
N ALA A 233 -21.13 20.39 28.36
CA ALA A 233 -21.48 21.81 28.53
C ALA A 233 -20.34 22.71 28.04
N ARG A 234 -20.68 23.76 27.31
CA ARG A 234 -19.73 24.79 26.88
C ARG A 234 -19.31 25.67 28.04
N ILE A 235 -18.04 25.66 28.41
CA ILE A 235 -17.44 26.39 29.53
C ILE A 235 -16.27 27.24 29.09
N LYS A 236 -15.80 28.14 29.95
CA LYS A 236 -14.59 28.96 29.69
C LYS A 236 -13.56 28.69 30.79
N ILE A 237 -12.33 28.39 30.37
CA ILE A 237 -11.22 28.07 31.27
C ILE A 237 -10.05 29.00 31.00
N TYR A 238 -9.40 29.48 32.10
CA TYR A 238 -8.12 30.19 31.95
C TYR A 238 -6.97 29.21 31.79
N ILE A 239 -6.27 29.31 30.66
CA ILE A 239 -5.12 28.43 30.31
C ILE A 239 -3.88 29.31 30.17
N PRO A 240 -2.72 28.93 30.77
CA PRO A 240 -1.46 29.61 30.56
C PRO A 240 -1.07 29.64 29.07
N ASN A 241 -0.64 30.80 28.57
CA ASN A 241 -0.28 30.95 27.15
C ASN A 241 0.85 30.00 26.69
N LYS A 242 1.77 29.62 27.60
CA LYS A 242 2.82 28.66 27.36
C LYS A 242 2.30 27.25 26.93
N ASP A 243 1.07 26.92 27.31
CA ASP A 243 0.40 25.68 27.01
C ASP A 243 -0.39 25.77 25.67
N ILE A 244 -0.42 26.96 25.05
CA ILE A 244 -0.99 27.23 23.75
C ILE A 244 0.17 27.26 22.74
N TYR A 245 0.30 26.22 21.91
CA TYR A 245 1.46 26.02 21.02
C TYR A 245 1.71 27.18 20.02
N GLU A 246 0.65 27.88 19.59
CA GLU A 246 0.75 28.98 18.61
C GLU A 246 1.22 30.32 19.22
N GLU A 247 1.22 30.43 20.55
CA GLU A 247 1.68 31.64 21.27
C GLU A 247 2.63 31.32 22.45
N PRO A 248 3.74 30.61 22.26
CA PRO A 248 4.61 30.21 23.35
C PRO A 248 5.42 31.35 24.01
N SER A 249 5.44 32.53 23.42
CA SER A 249 6.26 33.69 23.86
C SER A 249 5.51 34.75 24.64
N SER A 250 4.20 34.65 24.79
CA SER A 250 3.41 35.63 25.59
C SER A 250 3.28 35.16 27.04
N GLU A 251 3.78 35.96 27.97
CA GLU A 251 3.53 35.77 29.41
C GLU A 251 2.07 36.13 29.71
N GLY A 252 1.35 35.22 30.39
CA GLY A 252 -0.04 35.45 30.80
C GLY A 252 -0.94 34.24 30.72
N VAL A 253 -2.23 34.46 30.86
CA VAL A 253 -3.28 33.46 30.75
C VAL A 253 -4.33 33.94 29.75
N SER A 254 -4.80 33.04 28.92
CA SER A 254 -5.87 33.31 27.95
C SER A 254 -7.14 32.59 28.37
N LEU A 255 -8.29 33.25 28.13
CA LEU A 255 -9.60 32.64 28.35
C LEU A 255 -9.96 31.81 27.13
N VAL A 256 -10.11 30.51 27.31
CA VAL A 256 -10.37 29.54 26.25
C VAL A 256 -11.77 28.96 26.39
N THR A 257 -12.54 28.96 25.30
CA THR A 257 -13.86 28.33 25.24
C THR A 257 -13.67 26.83 24.91
N THR A 258 -14.23 25.96 25.78
CA THR A 258 -14.11 24.51 25.65
C THR A 258 -15.28 23.77 26.28
N THR A 259 -15.23 22.45 26.35
CA THR A 259 -16.07 21.60 27.19
C THR A 259 -15.20 20.84 28.17
N VAL A 260 -15.75 20.33 29.26
CA VAL A 260 -15.00 19.52 30.23
C VAL A 260 -14.40 18.30 29.52
N GLY A 261 -15.16 17.68 28.63
CA GLY A 261 -14.68 16.51 27.85
C GLY A 261 -13.50 16.82 26.91
N ASN A 262 -13.58 17.95 26.17
CA ASN A 262 -12.45 18.37 25.34
C ASN A 262 -11.22 18.75 26.16
N ALA A 263 -11.41 19.33 27.30
CA ALA A 263 -10.32 19.68 28.23
C ALA A 263 -9.61 18.42 28.75
N ILE A 264 -10.36 17.40 29.19
CA ILE A 264 -9.80 16.10 29.62
C ILE A 264 -8.97 15.45 28.48
N LEU A 265 -9.49 15.43 27.24
CA LEU A 265 -8.78 14.91 26.12
C LEU A 265 -7.45 15.63 25.87
N ASN A 266 -7.51 16.97 25.83
CA ASN A 266 -6.33 17.76 25.42
C ASN A 266 -5.27 17.80 26.53
N GLU A 267 -5.62 17.59 27.80
CA GLU A 267 -4.65 17.48 28.89
C GLU A 267 -3.77 16.23 28.77
N GLU A 268 -4.37 15.12 28.33
CA GLU A 268 -3.65 13.86 28.10
C GLU A 268 -2.80 13.89 26.82
N LEU A 269 -3.07 14.83 25.92
CA LEU A 269 -2.29 14.97 24.67
C LEU A 269 -1.09 15.90 24.88
N PRO A 270 0.05 15.61 24.20
CA PRO A 270 1.17 16.55 24.16
C PRO A 270 0.75 17.94 23.66
N VAL A 271 1.41 18.98 24.12
CA VAL A 271 1.05 20.38 23.86
C VAL A 271 0.93 20.67 22.35
N GLU A 272 1.85 20.14 21.53
CA GLU A 272 1.90 20.35 20.08
C GLU A 272 0.73 19.67 19.32
N MET A 273 0.01 18.79 20.01
CA MET A 273 -1.12 18.05 19.43
C MET A 273 -2.49 18.54 19.90
N ARG A 274 -2.52 19.47 20.84
CA ARG A 274 -3.76 20.04 21.36
C ARG A 274 -4.50 20.82 20.28
N TYR A 275 -5.83 20.77 20.31
CA TYR A 275 -6.70 21.34 19.28
C TYR A 275 -7.09 22.80 19.56
N PHE A 276 -6.09 23.68 19.74
CA PHE A 276 -6.33 25.10 19.86
C PHE A 276 -6.59 25.73 18.49
N HIS A 277 -7.58 26.62 18.41
CA HIS A 277 -7.86 27.43 17.23
C HIS A 277 -8.56 28.73 17.62
N LEU A 278 -8.44 29.75 16.77
CA LEU A 278 -9.08 31.04 16.97
C LEU A 278 -10.40 31.09 16.19
N GLU A 279 -11.48 31.43 16.87
CA GLU A 279 -12.78 31.71 16.23
C GLU A 279 -13.24 33.15 16.50
N ASP A 280 -14.01 33.71 15.57
CA ASP A 280 -14.61 35.00 15.69
C ASP A 280 -15.91 34.89 16.52
N GLU A 281 -15.89 35.26 17.81
CA GLU A 281 -17.10 35.38 18.63
C GLU A 281 -17.63 36.83 18.62
N VAL A 282 -18.94 36.99 18.63
CA VAL A 282 -19.57 38.31 18.74
C VAL A 282 -19.76 38.63 20.22
N ASN A 283 -19.08 39.66 20.70
CA ASN A 283 -19.25 40.14 22.08
C ASN A 283 -20.63 40.73 22.31
N GLU A 284 -21.02 40.87 23.58
CA GLU A 284 -22.26 41.54 24.02
C GLU A 284 -22.45 42.95 23.41
N ALA A 285 -21.33 43.57 22.98
CA ALA A 285 -21.32 44.87 22.27
C ALA A 285 -21.43 44.77 20.75
N GLY A 286 -21.69 43.56 20.18
CA GLY A 286 -21.82 43.32 18.74
C GLY A 286 -20.52 43.38 17.94
N LYS A 287 -19.34 43.47 18.60
CA LYS A 287 -18.03 43.44 17.91
C LYS A 287 -17.51 42.02 17.82
N LYS A 288 -16.97 41.66 16.65
CA LYS A 288 -16.23 40.40 16.46
C LYS A 288 -14.90 40.48 17.22
N VAL A 289 -14.68 39.53 18.11
CA VAL A 289 -13.44 39.36 18.88
C VAL A 289 -12.93 37.95 18.63
N LYS A 290 -11.65 37.81 18.37
CA LYS A 290 -11.01 36.47 18.23
C LYS A 290 -10.85 35.88 19.62
N VAL A 291 -11.43 34.72 19.82
CA VAL A 291 -11.39 33.98 21.08
C VAL A 291 -10.74 32.63 20.81
N TRP A 292 -9.90 32.18 21.73
CA TRP A 292 -9.33 30.85 21.69
C TRP A 292 -10.40 29.79 21.99
N HIS A 293 -10.46 28.79 21.11
CA HIS A 293 -11.28 27.61 21.29
C HIS A 293 -10.39 26.37 21.40
N LEU A 294 -10.75 25.47 22.32
CA LEU A 294 -10.14 24.16 22.51
C LEU A 294 -11.24 23.13 22.37
N ASN A 295 -11.70 22.93 21.15
CA ASN A 295 -12.76 21.98 20.86
C ASN A 295 -12.55 21.36 19.48
N LYS A 296 -12.66 20.05 19.41
CA LYS A 296 -12.66 19.29 18.17
C LYS A 296 -13.50 18.04 18.34
N LEU A 297 -14.46 17.85 17.46
CA LEU A 297 -15.22 16.61 17.42
C LEU A 297 -14.35 15.49 16.87
N LEU A 298 -14.11 14.45 17.65
CA LEU A 298 -13.28 13.32 17.29
C LEU A 298 -14.13 12.20 16.67
N ASP A 299 -14.18 12.17 15.37
CA ASP A 299 -14.65 11.03 14.59
C ASP A 299 -13.49 10.09 14.22
N LYS A 300 -13.79 8.98 13.56
CA LYS A 300 -12.78 8.02 13.10
C LYS A 300 -11.74 8.65 12.17
N LYS A 301 -12.14 9.62 11.35
CA LYS A 301 -11.23 10.31 10.42
C LYS A 301 -10.26 11.24 11.15
N GLU A 302 -10.77 12.02 12.11
CA GLU A 302 -9.94 12.90 12.94
C GLU A 302 -8.97 12.11 13.83
N LEU A 303 -9.41 10.99 14.40
CA LEU A 303 -8.51 10.10 15.13
C LEU A 303 -7.40 9.54 14.21
N GLY A 304 -7.72 9.20 12.97
CA GLY A 304 -6.71 8.81 11.98
C GLY A 304 -5.70 9.93 11.69
N ARG A 305 -6.16 11.18 11.56
CA ARG A 305 -5.28 12.36 11.40
C ARG A 305 -4.43 12.61 12.63
N LEU A 306 -5.00 12.47 13.83
CA LEU A 306 -4.27 12.56 15.09
C LEU A 306 -3.09 11.59 15.14
N VAL A 307 -3.32 10.32 14.78
CA VAL A 307 -2.28 9.30 14.76
C VAL A 307 -1.21 9.61 13.71
N ALA A 308 -1.60 10.08 12.53
CA ALA A 308 -0.66 10.46 11.48
C ALA A 308 0.21 11.66 11.93
N LYS A 309 -0.39 12.67 12.57
CA LYS A 309 0.33 13.82 13.16
C LYS A 309 1.28 13.37 14.26
N ALA A 310 0.83 12.50 15.15
CA ALA A 310 1.65 11.95 16.23
C ALA A 310 2.89 11.22 15.70
N HIS A 311 2.70 10.36 14.70
CA HIS A 311 3.80 9.63 14.08
C HIS A 311 4.82 10.57 13.40
N LYS A 312 4.34 11.62 12.76
CA LYS A 312 5.21 12.62 12.11
C LYS A 312 6.08 13.37 13.13
N LEU A 313 5.51 13.78 14.26
CA LEU A 313 6.19 14.59 15.27
C LEU A 313 7.12 13.76 16.18
N TYR A 314 6.67 12.58 16.60
CA TYR A 314 7.33 11.85 17.70
C TYR A 314 7.87 10.48 17.31
N GLY A 315 7.59 10.00 16.08
CA GLY A 315 7.98 8.65 15.64
C GLY A 315 7.19 7.54 16.32
N ASN A 316 7.67 6.29 16.15
CA ASN A 316 6.90 5.09 16.48
C ASN A 316 6.57 4.94 17.99
N LEU A 317 7.58 5.05 18.85
CA LEU A 317 7.44 4.73 20.28
C LEU A 317 6.43 5.66 20.97
N ARG A 318 6.60 6.95 20.83
CA ARG A 318 5.72 7.93 21.46
C ARG A 318 4.30 7.87 20.88
N THR A 319 4.17 7.58 19.57
CA THR A 319 2.86 7.37 18.95
C THR A 319 2.13 6.16 19.54
N ALA A 320 2.84 5.08 19.85
CA ALA A 320 2.24 3.91 20.50
C ALA A 320 1.73 4.25 21.92
N GLU A 321 2.46 5.06 22.68
CA GLU A 321 2.00 5.53 23.99
C GLU A 321 0.73 6.39 23.87
N ILE A 322 0.70 7.34 22.92
CA ILE A 322 -0.49 8.16 22.65
C ILE A 322 -1.69 7.30 22.24
N LEU A 323 -1.47 6.28 21.40
CA LEU A 323 -2.51 5.35 21.00
C LEU A 323 -3.08 4.56 22.20
N ASP A 324 -2.23 4.14 23.13
CA ASP A 324 -2.66 3.45 24.34
C ASP A 324 -3.47 4.38 25.26
N VAL A 325 -3.11 5.67 25.37
CA VAL A 325 -3.88 6.68 26.10
C VAL A 325 -5.25 6.90 25.44
N VAL A 326 -5.29 7.10 24.12
CA VAL A 326 -6.55 7.30 23.38
C VAL A 326 -7.45 6.06 23.48
N LYS A 327 -6.88 4.86 23.40
CA LYS A 327 -7.60 3.60 23.59
C LYS A 327 -8.27 3.56 24.97
N LYS A 328 -7.51 3.84 26.03
CA LYS A 328 -8.01 3.82 27.40
C LYS A 328 -9.12 4.85 27.59
N MET A 329 -8.90 6.08 27.17
CA MET A 329 -9.92 7.14 27.24
C MET A 329 -11.19 6.76 26.47
N GLY A 330 -11.03 6.20 25.28
CA GLY A 330 -12.17 5.77 24.47
C GLY A 330 -13.02 4.72 25.18
N TYR A 331 -12.42 3.67 25.71
CA TYR A 331 -13.13 2.63 26.46
C TYR A 331 -13.76 3.14 27.76
N ASP A 332 -13.03 3.92 28.55
CA ASP A 332 -13.52 4.46 29.81
C ASP A 332 -14.74 5.35 29.59
N ASN A 333 -14.70 6.22 28.57
CA ASN A 333 -15.81 7.12 28.27
C ASN A 333 -16.98 6.43 27.57
N ALA A 334 -16.75 5.42 26.74
CA ALA A 334 -17.82 4.60 26.20
C ALA A 334 -18.57 3.84 27.31
N CYS A 335 -17.83 3.32 28.29
CA CYS A 335 -18.42 2.67 29.46
C CYS A 335 -19.24 3.65 30.31
N LYS A 336 -18.69 4.83 30.62
CA LYS A 336 -19.38 5.88 31.39
C LYS A 336 -20.61 6.40 30.65
N ALA A 337 -20.57 6.53 29.34
CA ALA A 337 -21.69 6.97 28.52
C ALA A 337 -22.88 6.01 28.54
N GLY A 338 -22.65 4.71 28.76
CA GLY A 338 -23.70 3.70 28.84
C GLY A 338 -24.61 3.66 27.62
N ILE A 339 -24.04 3.85 26.42
CA ILE A 339 -24.79 3.92 25.17
C ILE A 339 -25.42 2.56 24.86
N SER A 340 -26.74 2.56 24.72
CA SER A 340 -27.52 1.38 24.33
C SER A 340 -28.51 1.70 23.22
N ILE A 341 -29.01 0.67 22.54
CA ILE A 341 -29.93 0.80 21.41
C ILE A 341 -31.26 0.20 21.80
N ALA A 342 -32.35 0.97 21.53
CA ALA A 342 -33.72 0.49 21.61
C ALA A 342 -34.42 0.67 20.26
N VAL A 343 -35.51 -0.05 20.04
CA VAL A 343 -36.34 0.10 18.82
C VAL A 343 -36.92 1.52 18.71
N SER A 344 -37.17 2.18 19.84
CA SER A 344 -37.64 3.56 19.92
C SER A 344 -36.64 4.59 19.37
N ASP A 345 -35.33 4.26 19.41
CA ASP A 345 -34.28 5.17 18.94
C ASP A 345 -34.19 5.26 17.41
N ILE A 346 -34.77 4.27 16.73
CA ILE A 346 -34.88 4.26 15.28
C ILE A 346 -36.11 5.10 14.89
N LYS A 347 -35.94 6.41 14.76
CA LYS A 347 -37.04 7.33 14.41
C LYS A 347 -37.27 7.33 12.90
N ILE A 348 -38.55 7.23 12.50
CA ILE A 348 -38.93 7.29 11.09
C ILE A 348 -39.31 8.75 10.76
N PRO A 349 -38.83 9.31 9.63
CA PRO A 349 -39.18 10.66 9.21
C PRO A 349 -40.70 10.80 8.96
N PRO A 350 -41.36 11.77 9.55
CA PRO A 350 -42.79 11.99 9.31
C PRO A 350 -43.06 12.38 7.85
N GLU A 351 -42.10 13.05 7.18
CA GLU A 351 -42.27 13.49 5.80
C GLU A 351 -42.13 12.33 4.78
N LYS A 352 -41.79 11.13 5.21
CA LYS A 352 -41.67 9.94 4.35
C LYS A 352 -42.93 9.69 3.54
N ALA A 353 -44.09 9.77 4.19
CA ALA A 353 -45.37 9.52 3.55
C ALA A 353 -45.68 10.54 2.44
N GLU A 354 -45.33 11.80 2.66
CA GLU A 354 -45.55 12.88 1.68
C GLU A 354 -44.65 12.71 0.46
N ILE A 355 -43.38 12.40 0.68
CA ILE A 355 -42.37 12.15 -0.39
C ILE A 355 -42.80 10.95 -1.24
N LEU A 356 -43.22 9.87 -0.62
CA LEU A 356 -43.69 8.68 -1.33
C LEU A 356 -44.96 8.97 -2.16
N ALA A 357 -45.94 9.68 -1.59
CA ALA A 357 -47.18 10.04 -2.29
C ALA A 357 -46.91 10.99 -3.48
N ALA A 358 -45.98 11.93 -3.34
CA ALA A 358 -45.58 12.81 -4.44
C ALA A 358 -44.90 12.01 -5.57
N THR A 359 -44.01 11.10 -5.23
CA THR A 359 -43.31 10.25 -6.21
C THR A 359 -44.27 9.31 -6.93
N GLU A 360 -45.24 8.72 -6.23
CA GLU A 360 -46.27 7.87 -6.83
C GLU A 360 -47.11 8.63 -7.87
N LYS A 361 -47.49 9.87 -7.60
CA LYS A 361 -48.23 10.72 -8.57
C LYS A 361 -47.38 10.97 -9.84
N GLU A 362 -46.09 11.15 -9.72
CA GLU A 362 -45.21 11.33 -10.88
C GLU A 362 -45.05 10.04 -11.69
N ILE A 363 -44.96 8.91 -11.00
CA ILE A 363 -44.88 7.60 -11.64
C ILE A 363 -46.20 7.29 -12.38
N ASP A 364 -47.33 7.57 -11.78
CA ASP A 364 -48.64 7.42 -12.44
C ASP A 364 -48.75 8.28 -13.70
N LYS A 365 -48.21 9.50 -13.70
CA LYS A 365 -48.14 10.33 -14.90
C LYS A 365 -47.28 9.66 -15.98
N THR A 366 -46.09 9.14 -15.59
CA THR A 366 -45.17 8.46 -16.50
C THR A 366 -45.83 7.22 -17.09
N GLU A 367 -46.58 6.46 -16.29
CA GLU A 367 -47.29 5.26 -16.74
C GLU A 367 -48.45 5.59 -17.68
N ARG A 368 -49.16 6.70 -17.43
CA ARG A 368 -50.19 7.20 -18.36
C ARG A 368 -49.62 7.64 -19.71
N MET A 369 -48.42 8.29 -19.72
CA MET A 369 -47.75 8.64 -20.97
C MET A 369 -47.32 7.37 -21.74
N PHE A 370 -46.79 6.36 -21.06
CA PHE A 370 -46.51 5.07 -21.68
C PHE A 370 -47.74 4.39 -22.29
N ARG A 371 -48.82 4.32 -21.53
CA ARG A 371 -50.10 3.75 -22.03
C ARG A 371 -50.69 4.51 -23.23
N ARG A 372 -50.39 5.80 -23.38
CA ARG A 372 -50.75 6.62 -24.55
C ARG A 372 -49.80 6.46 -25.73
N GLY A 373 -48.75 5.64 -25.62
CA GLY A 373 -47.74 5.44 -26.66
C GLY A 373 -46.78 6.60 -26.89
N LEU A 374 -46.70 7.56 -25.93
CA LEU A 374 -45.81 8.73 -26.01
C LEU A 374 -44.38 8.43 -25.53
N MET A 375 -44.17 7.25 -24.99
CA MET A 375 -42.88 6.86 -24.39
C MET A 375 -42.63 5.38 -24.63
N SER A 376 -41.37 4.99 -24.87
CA SER A 376 -40.95 3.60 -25.00
C SER A 376 -40.91 2.90 -23.65
N GLU A 377 -40.91 1.56 -23.64
CA GLU A 377 -40.79 0.79 -22.39
C GLU A 377 -39.50 1.04 -21.68
N ASP A 378 -38.37 1.15 -22.40
CA ASP A 378 -37.06 1.42 -21.84
C ASP A 378 -36.99 2.83 -21.21
N GLU A 379 -37.60 3.82 -21.84
CA GLU A 379 -37.64 5.17 -21.26
C GLU A 379 -38.52 5.21 -20.01
N ARG A 380 -39.64 4.53 -20.01
CA ARG A 380 -40.50 4.39 -18.82
C ARG A 380 -39.74 3.75 -17.69
N TYR A 381 -39.07 2.63 -17.96
CA TYR A 381 -38.26 1.90 -16.98
C TYR A 381 -37.15 2.77 -16.36
N ARG A 382 -36.37 3.46 -17.19
CA ARG A 382 -35.31 4.37 -16.72
C ARG A 382 -35.85 5.48 -15.86
N LYS A 383 -36.93 6.13 -16.29
CA LYS A 383 -37.57 7.24 -15.57
C LYS A 383 -38.17 6.82 -14.23
N VAL A 384 -38.73 5.62 -14.16
CA VAL A 384 -39.28 5.07 -12.91
C VAL A 384 -38.15 4.80 -11.92
N ILE A 385 -37.02 4.22 -12.37
CA ILE A 385 -35.83 3.97 -11.52
C ILE A 385 -35.23 5.29 -11.02
N GLU A 386 -35.10 6.29 -11.89
CA GLU A 386 -34.61 7.62 -11.53
C GLU A 386 -35.47 8.28 -10.45
N LEU A 387 -36.80 8.27 -10.62
CA LEU A 387 -37.74 8.84 -9.67
C LEU A 387 -37.68 8.14 -8.30
N TRP A 388 -37.60 6.82 -8.28
CA TRP A 388 -37.46 6.07 -7.04
C TRP A 388 -36.08 6.23 -6.40
N GLY A 389 -35.02 6.37 -7.19
CA GLY A 389 -33.66 6.70 -6.71
C GLY A 389 -33.68 8.05 -5.99
N LYS A 390 -34.22 9.08 -6.64
CA LYS A 390 -34.36 10.43 -6.05
C LYS A 390 -35.21 10.43 -4.78
N ALA A 391 -36.33 9.76 -4.78
CA ALA A 391 -37.16 9.64 -3.57
C ALA A 391 -36.41 8.97 -2.40
N THR A 392 -35.65 7.95 -2.71
CA THR A 392 -34.81 7.27 -1.70
C THR A 392 -33.76 8.19 -1.10
N ASP A 393 -33.11 9.02 -1.92
CA ASP A 393 -32.11 9.99 -1.48
C ASP A 393 -32.78 11.14 -0.68
N ASP A 394 -33.94 11.63 -1.11
CA ASP A 394 -34.70 12.67 -0.39
C ASP A 394 -35.13 12.19 1.00
N VAL A 395 -35.63 10.97 1.12
CA VAL A 395 -35.96 10.35 2.42
C VAL A 395 -34.72 10.21 3.29
N THR A 396 -33.58 9.83 2.71
CA THR A 396 -32.31 9.69 3.45
C THR A 396 -31.82 11.04 3.98
N ASN A 397 -31.87 12.08 3.13
CA ASN A 397 -31.44 13.42 3.51
C ASN A 397 -32.31 13.99 4.63
N LYS A 398 -33.62 13.80 4.56
CA LYS A 398 -34.55 14.19 5.63
C LYS A 398 -34.31 13.41 6.92
N LEU A 399 -34.07 12.12 6.82
CA LEU A 399 -33.75 11.29 7.97
C LEU A 399 -32.51 11.80 8.72
N MET A 400 -31.44 12.09 7.98
CA MET A 400 -30.17 12.51 8.58
C MET A 400 -30.17 13.96 9.07
N SER A 401 -30.93 14.87 8.43
CA SER A 401 -30.89 16.31 8.74
C SER A 401 -31.89 16.75 9.80
N SER A 402 -33.08 16.16 9.84
CA SER A 402 -34.18 16.70 10.67
C SER A 402 -34.75 15.71 11.69
N THR A 403 -34.66 14.42 11.45
CA THR A 403 -35.36 13.43 12.28
C THR A 403 -34.50 12.89 13.41
N MET A 404 -33.19 12.80 13.23
CA MET A 404 -32.28 12.23 14.23
C MET A 404 -31.63 13.30 15.07
N ASP A 405 -31.79 13.18 16.41
CA ASP A 405 -31.11 13.97 17.40
C ASP A 405 -29.60 13.61 17.39
N PRO A 406 -28.67 14.57 17.45
CA PRO A 406 -27.24 14.31 17.58
C PRO A 406 -26.84 13.36 18.72
N PHE A 407 -27.65 13.30 19.79
CA PHE A 407 -27.46 12.41 20.95
C PHE A 407 -28.19 11.06 20.83
N ASN A 408 -28.84 10.81 19.69
CA ASN A 408 -29.40 9.49 19.44
C ASN A 408 -28.31 8.46 19.30
N SER A 409 -28.41 7.33 20.00
CA SER A 409 -27.38 6.29 20.05
C SER A 409 -27.02 5.74 18.65
N VAL A 410 -28.04 5.49 17.81
CA VAL A 410 -27.84 4.98 16.43
C VAL A 410 -27.13 6.03 15.57
N TYR A 411 -27.53 7.30 15.70
CA TYR A 411 -26.90 8.40 14.99
C TYR A 411 -25.43 8.58 15.40
N MET A 412 -25.13 8.58 16.70
CA MET A 412 -23.77 8.69 17.19
C MET A 412 -22.87 7.57 16.68
N MET A 413 -23.35 6.32 16.68
CA MET A 413 -22.56 5.18 16.19
C MET A 413 -22.20 5.32 14.70
N ALA A 414 -23.14 5.77 13.88
CA ALA A 414 -22.88 5.90 12.44
C ALA A 414 -22.11 7.18 12.09
N ASN A 415 -22.44 8.31 12.72
CA ASN A 415 -21.80 9.59 12.42
C ASN A 415 -20.35 9.64 12.93
N SER A 416 -20.04 9.02 14.06
CA SER A 416 -18.67 8.87 14.55
C SER A 416 -17.82 7.95 13.68
N GLY A 417 -18.42 7.11 12.85
CA GLY A 417 -17.74 6.07 12.10
C GLY A 417 -17.34 4.84 12.93
N ALA A 418 -17.87 4.72 14.16
CA ALA A 418 -17.62 3.59 15.05
C ALA A 418 -18.23 2.31 14.47
N ARG A 419 -19.52 2.36 14.11
CA ARG A 419 -20.22 1.22 13.51
C ARG A 419 -21.40 1.68 12.66
N GLY A 420 -21.56 1.05 11.51
CA GLY A 420 -22.63 1.37 10.58
C GLY A 420 -22.29 2.53 9.63
N ASN A 421 -23.21 2.76 8.71
CA ASN A 421 -23.13 3.86 7.76
C ASN A 421 -24.55 4.41 7.47
N THR A 422 -24.63 5.52 6.78
CA THR A 422 -25.88 6.20 6.43
C THR A 422 -26.84 5.27 5.66
N GLN A 423 -26.33 4.39 4.79
CA GLN A 423 -27.15 3.46 4.04
C GLN A 423 -27.81 2.40 4.92
N GLN A 424 -27.11 1.93 5.96
CA GLN A 424 -27.69 0.98 6.92
C GLN A 424 -28.77 1.63 7.76
N ILE A 425 -28.56 2.88 8.21
CA ILE A 425 -29.61 3.65 8.91
C ILE A 425 -30.84 3.87 7.99
N ARG A 426 -30.62 4.16 6.70
CA ARG A 426 -31.67 4.30 5.72
C ARG A 426 -32.53 3.04 5.64
N GLN A 427 -31.92 1.86 5.62
CA GLN A 427 -32.65 0.59 5.60
C GLN A 427 -33.42 0.32 6.90
N LEU A 428 -32.91 0.81 8.04
CA LEU A 428 -33.56 0.63 9.34
C LEU A 428 -34.75 1.57 9.55
N ALA A 429 -34.59 2.85 9.20
CA ALA A 429 -35.52 3.91 9.54
C ALA A 429 -36.15 4.65 8.36
N GLY A 430 -35.53 4.60 7.20
CA GLY A 430 -35.97 5.28 5.99
C GLY A 430 -36.76 4.37 5.05
N MET A 431 -36.15 4.03 3.93
CA MET A 431 -36.73 3.20 2.88
C MET A 431 -35.62 2.26 2.35
N ARG A 432 -35.93 0.98 2.17
CA ARG A 432 -34.96 0.02 1.66
C ARG A 432 -34.59 0.31 0.19
N GLY A 433 -35.56 0.72 -0.62
CA GLY A 433 -35.34 1.16 -2.00
C GLY A 433 -35.39 0.05 -3.05
N LEU A 434 -34.78 0.31 -4.19
CA LEU A 434 -34.77 -0.60 -5.34
C LEU A 434 -33.89 -1.82 -5.11
N MET A 435 -34.32 -2.98 -5.60
CA MET A 435 -33.63 -4.26 -5.49
C MET A 435 -33.37 -4.83 -6.88
N ALA A 436 -32.29 -5.60 -7.01
CA ALA A 436 -31.96 -6.30 -8.25
C ALA A 436 -32.48 -7.74 -8.23
N ASP A 437 -32.93 -8.23 -9.39
CA ASP A 437 -33.27 -9.62 -9.61
C ASP A 437 -32.05 -10.53 -9.69
N PRO A 438 -32.17 -11.85 -9.79
CA PRO A 438 -31.05 -12.76 -9.95
C PRO A 438 -30.20 -12.52 -11.21
N SER A 439 -30.79 -11.95 -12.27
CA SER A 439 -30.08 -11.61 -13.50
C SER A 439 -29.25 -10.34 -13.39
N GLY A 440 -29.52 -9.54 -12.36
CA GLY A 440 -28.87 -8.24 -12.12
C GLY A 440 -29.70 -7.03 -12.60
N ARG A 441 -30.84 -7.25 -13.24
CA ARG A 441 -31.75 -6.17 -13.62
C ARG A 441 -32.43 -5.60 -12.38
N ILE A 442 -32.59 -4.28 -12.31
CA ILE A 442 -33.29 -3.62 -11.21
C ILE A 442 -34.81 -3.83 -11.37
N ILE A 443 -35.43 -4.23 -10.28
CA ILE A 443 -36.90 -4.37 -10.25
C ILE A 443 -37.50 -2.99 -10.11
N ASP A 444 -38.43 -2.63 -10.99
CA ASP A 444 -39.07 -1.30 -11.05
C ASP A 444 -40.02 -0.99 -9.87
N ARG A 445 -40.25 -1.99 -9.01
CA ARG A 445 -41.00 -1.82 -7.75
C ARG A 445 -40.06 -1.78 -6.58
N PRO A 446 -39.88 -0.63 -5.89
CA PRO A 446 -39.03 -0.52 -4.73
C PRO A 446 -39.70 -1.12 -3.50
N ILE A 447 -38.87 -1.46 -2.52
CA ILE A 447 -39.31 -1.78 -1.17
C ILE A 447 -39.47 -0.45 -0.42
N LYS A 448 -40.72 -0.03 -0.17
CA LYS A 448 -41.04 1.23 0.50
C LYS A 448 -40.91 1.14 2.00
N ALA A 449 -41.08 -0.05 2.54
CA ALA A 449 -40.97 -0.31 3.97
C ALA A 449 -39.50 -0.29 4.43
N ASN A 450 -39.28 -0.03 5.71
CA ASN A 450 -38.01 -0.20 6.40
C ASN A 450 -38.08 -1.38 7.38
N PHE A 451 -36.96 -1.73 8.00
CA PHE A 451 -36.92 -2.86 8.92
C PHE A 451 -37.71 -2.60 10.21
N ARG A 452 -37.84 -1.34 10.65
CA ARG A 452 -38.66 -0.99 11.82
C ARG A 452 -40.12 -1.22 11.59
N GLU A 453 -40.66 -0.84 10.41
CA GLU A 453 -42.05 -1.06 10.01
C GLU A 453 -42.34 -2.54 9.73
N GLY A 454 -41.33 -3.31 9.35
CA GLY A 454 -41.44 -4.66 8.89
C GLY A 454 -41.70 -4.75 7.39
N LEU A 455 -41.22 -5.80 6.75
CA LEU A 455 -41.41 -6.05 5.32
C LEU A 455 -42.60 -6.98 5.11
N THR A 456 -43.33 -6.75 4.01
CA THR A 456 -44.33 -7.73 3.54
C THR A 456 -43.63 -8.99 3.04
N VAL A 457 -44.38 -10.11 2.97
CA VAL A 457 -43.81 -11.38 2.48
C VAL A 457 -43.22 -11.26 1.08
N LEU A 458 -43.86 -10.51 0.20
CA LEU A 458 -43.40 -10.26 -1.17
C LEU A 458 -42.11 -9.43 -1.18
N GLU A 459 -42.04 -8.35 -0.41
CA GLU A 459 -40.86 -7.51 -0.29
C GLU A 459 -39.65 -8.27 0.32
N TYR A 460 -39.93 -9.11 1.32
CA TYR A 460 -38.91 -9.99 1.88
C TYR A 460 -38.38 -10.95 0.83
N PHE A 461 -39.24 -11.62 0.08
CA PHE A 461 -38.87 -12.56 -0.98
C PHE A 461 -37.98 -11.88 -2.05
N ILE A 462 -38.41 -10.71 -2.55
CA ILE A 462 -37.63 -9.91 -3.50
C ILE A 462 -36.23 -9.60 -2.94
N SER A 463 -36.13 -9.26 -1.66
CA SER A 463 -34.85 -8.92 -1.02
C SER A 463 -33.88 -10.10 -0.87
N THR A 464 -34.40 -11.32 -0.82
CA THR A 464 -33.56 -12.54 -0.67
C THR A 464 -32.72 -12.83 -1.90
N HIS A 465 -33.14 -12.40 -3.09
CA HIS A 465 -32.39 -12.60 -4.33
C HIS A 465 -31.02 -11.92 -4.27
N GLY A 466 -31.00 -10.66 -3.87
CA GLY A 466 -29.76 -9.89 -3.70
C GLY A 466 -28.84 -10.47 -2.63
N ALA A 467 -29.42 -10.86 -1.49
CA ALA A 467 -28.66 -11.46 -0.40
C ALA A 467 -28.01 -12.80 -0.80
N ARG A 468 -28.76 -13.69 -1.44
CA ARG A 468 -28.24 -15.00 -1.92
C ARG A 468 -27.15 -14.83 -2.97
N LYS A 469 -27.37 -13.95 -3.95
CA LYS A 469 -26.37 -13.64 -4.99
C LYS A 469 -25.08 -13.12 -4.36
N GLY A 470 -25.20 -12.20 -3.42
CA GLY A 470 -24.05 -11.65 -2.73
C GLY A 470 -23.27 -12.70 -1.95
N LEU A 471 -23.92 -13.61 -1.19
CA LEU A 471 -23.26 -14.72 -0.48
C LEU A 471 -22.50 -15.63 -1.44
N ALA A 472 -23.12 -16.02 -2.54
CA ALA A 472 -22.50 -16.86 -3.57
C ALA A 472 -21.30 -16.15 -4.23
N ASP A 473 -21.46 -14.89 -4.62
CA ASP A 473 -20.41 -14.09 -5.25
C ASP A 473 -19.20 -13.91 -4.31
N THR A 474 -19.44 -13.67 -3.01
CA THR A 474 -18.35 -13.54 -2.02
C THR A 474 -17.55 -14.83 -1.93
N ALA A 475 -18.21 -15.98 -1.84
CA ALA A 475 -17.53 -17.28 -1.73
C ALA A 475 -16.69 -17.62 -2.96
N LEU A 476 -17.19 -17.32 -4.17
CA LEU A 476 -16.49 -17.60 -5.43
C LEU A 476 -15.34 -16.62 -5.67
N ARG A 477 -15.59 -15.32 -5.51
CA ARG A 477 -14.61 -14.28 -5.83
C ARG A 477 -13.44 -14.20 -4.86
N THR A 478 -13.57 -14.73 -3.64
CA THR A 478 -12.44 -14.82 -2.70
C THR A 478 -11.29 -15.63 -3.27
N ALA A 479 -11.62 -16.74 -3.97
CA ALA A 479 -10.61 -17.56 -4.64
C ALA A 479 -9.94 -16.81 -5.80
N ASP A 480 -10.71 -16.07 -6.59
CA ASP A 480 -10.19 -15.27 -7.72
C ASP A 480 -9.24 -14.16 -7.23
N SER A 481 -9.60 -13.44 -6.18
CA SER A 481 -8.73 -12.43 -5.56
C SER A 481 -7.41 -13.03 -5.06
N GLY A 482 -7.47 -14.20 -4.40
CA GLY A 482 -6.28 -14.91 -3.95
C GLY A 482 -5.38 -15.36 -5.12
N TYR A 483 -5.98 -15.80 -6.22
CA TYR A 483 -5.27 -16.17 -7.44
C TYR A 483 -4.64 -14.97 -8.15
N LEU A 484 -5.35 -13.83 -8.23
CA LEU A 484 -4.81 -12.57 -8.75
C LEU A 484 -3.58 -12.12 -7.95
N THR A 485 -3.70 -12.09 -6.62
CA THR A 485 -2.59 -11.71 -5.74
C THR A 485 -1.37 -12.57 -5.96
N ARG A 486 -1.55 -13.89 -6.07
CA ARG A 486 -0.46 -14.82 -6.34
C ARG A 486 0.23 -14.53 -7.66
N ARG A 487 -0.53 -14.34 -8.76
CA ARG A 487 0.04 -14.00 -10.07
C ARG A 487 0.83 -12.70 -10.03
N LEU A 488 0.31 -11.68 -9.35
CA LEU A 488 1.01 -10.40 -9.18
C LEU A 488 2.32 -10.57 -8.40
N VAL A 489 2.32 -11.37 -7.31
CA VAL A 489 3.54 -11.66 -6.55
C VAL A 489 4.55 -12.43 -7.40
N ASP A 490 4.12 -13.46 -8.14
CA ASP A 490 5.00 -14.28 -8.98
C ASP A 490 5.70 -13.43 -10.07
N VAL A 491 5.02 -12.42 -10.63
CA VAL A 491 5.58 -11.51 -11.64
C VAL A 491 6.46 -10.43 -11.01
N ALA A 492 6.08 -9.90 -9.85
CA ALA A 492 6.71 -8.72 -9.26
C ALA A 492 7.82 -9.05 -8.25
N GLN A 493 8.06 -10.34 -7.92
CA GLN A 493 9.03 -10.73 -6.89
C GLN A 493 10.47 -10.29 -7.17
N ASP A 494 10.84 -10.17 -8.43
CA ASP A 494 12.19 -9.77 -8.86
C ASP A 494 12.40 -8.23 -8.83
N VAL A 495 11.32 -7.47 -8.65
CA VAL A 495 11.39 -6.00 -8.55
C VAL A 495 11.81 -5.62 -7.14
N ILE A 496 13.11 -5.47 -6.96
CA ILE A 496 13.78 -5.12 -5.70
C ILE A 496 14.57 -3.84 -5.94
N VAL A 497 14.71 -3.00 -4.92
CA VAL A 497 15.61 -1.85 -4.96
C VAL A 497 17.04 -2.35 -4.89
N ARG A 498 17.81 -2.23 -5.99
CA ARG A 498 19.17 -2.79 -6.09
C ARG A 498 20.26 -1.75 -6.20
N GLU A 499 19.96 -0.58 -6.69
CA GLU A 499 20.89 0.50 -6.99
C GLU A 499 20.43 1.79 -6.30
N ASP A 500 21.37 2.67 -5.97
CA ASP A 500 21.03 3.97 -5.40
C ASP A 500 20.47 4.91 -6.48
N ASP A 501 21.12 4.99 -7.62
CA ASP A 501 20.71 5.86 -8.73
C ASP A 501 20.95 5.19 -10.08
N CYS A 502 19.90 4.99 -10.86
CA CYS A 502 20.00 4.43 -12.21
C CYS A 502 20.54 5.41 -13.26
N ASP A 503 20.66 6.69 -12.91
CA ASP A 503 21.28 7.71 -13.77
C ASP A 503 22.80 7.69 -13.65
N ILE A 504 23.33 7.05 -12.63
CA ILE A 504 24.75 6.89 -12.42
C ILE A 504 25.19 5.56 -13.02
N VAL A 505 25.99 5.61 -14.05
CA VAL A 505 26.62 4.42 -14.64
C VAL A 505 28.05 4.34 -14.13
N GLY A 506 28.37 3.27 -13.44
CA GLY A 506 29.72 3.01 -12.94
C GLY A 506 30.40 1.90 -13.71
N ILE A 507 31.69 2.05 -13.98
CA ILE A 507 32.58 1.00 -14.48
C ILE A 507 33.58 0.68 -13.39
N ASN A 508 33.63 -0.59 -13.00
CA ASN A 508 34.72 -1.09 -12.16
C ASN A 508 35.89 -1.49 -13.05
N LEU A 509 36.91 -0.68 -13.09
CA LEU A 509 38.05 -0.84 -13.99
C LEU A 509 38.81 -2.15 -13.76
N VAL A 510 38.85 -2.64 -12.54
CA VAL A 510 39.52 -3.94 -12.22
C VAL A 510 38.71 -5.10 -12.79
N LYS A 511 37.38 -5.07 -12.68
CA LYS A 511 36.51 -6.09 -13.26
C LYS A 511 36.51 -6.03 -14.79
N GLU A 512 36.48 -4.83 -15.36
CA GLU A 512 36.47 -4.69 -16.82
C GLU A 512 37.81 -5.06 -17.43
N ARG A 513 38.96 -4.74 -16.79
CA ARG A 513 40.25 -5.28 -17.20
C ARG A 513 40.23 -6.81 -17.22
N GLY A 514 39.75 -7.44 -16.15
CA GLY A 514 39.60 -8.90 -16.08
C GLY A 514 38.62 -9.47 -17.09
N ARG A 515 37.55 -8.77 -17.44
CA ARG A 515 36.57 -9.17 -18.45
C ARG A 515 37.12 -9.00 -19.87
N LEU A 516 37.86 -7.93 -20.12
CA LEU A 516 38.51 -7.67 -21.40
C LEU A 516 39.59 -8.71 -21.69
N CYS A 517 40.41 -9.07 -20.69
CA CYS A 517 41.33 -10.20 -20.79
C CYS A 517 40.58 -11.49 -21.22
N LYS A 518 39.40 -11.75 -20.70
CA LYS A 518 38.58 -12.91 -21.06
C LYS A 518 37.89 -12.78 -22.43
N ALA A 519 37.44 -11.59 -22.79
CA ALA A 519 36.69 -11.34 -24.06
C ALA A 519 37.60 -11.26 -25.29
N THR A 520 38.79 -10.68 -25.14
CA THR A 520 39.78 -10.58 -26.21
C THR A 520 40.37 -11.96 -26.55
N LEU A 521 40.34 -12.89 -25.62
CA LEU A 521 40.72 -14.27 -25.79
C LEU A 521 39.58 -15.16 -26.33
N GLY A 522 38.41 -14.58 -26.65
CA GLY A 522 37.29 -15.25 -27.38
C GLY A 522 36.56 -16.35 -26.64
N SER A 523 36.84 -16.61 -25.34
CA SER A 523 36.23 -17.70 -24.58
C SER A 523 36.37 -17.54 -23.06
N SER A 524 35.52 -18.23 -22.32
CA SER A 524 35.73 -18.42 -20.87
C SER A 524 37.09 -19.11 -20.66
N GLN A 525 37.75 -18.82 -19.51
CA GLN A 525 39.02 -19.45 -19.14
C GLN A 525 39.03 -20.98 -19.38
N ASN A 526 37.89 -21.65 -19.19
CA ASN A 526 37.74 -23.08 -19.41
C ASN A 526 37.85 -23.44 -20.89
N LYS A 527 37.29 -22.65 -21.80
CA LYS A 527 37.39 -22.93 -23.25
C LYS A 527 38.79 -22.67 -23.80
N LEU A 528 39.52 -21.68 -23.29
CA LEU A 528 40.92 -21.47 -23.66
C LEU A 528 41.80 -22.62 -23.17
N ARG A 529 41.59 -23.08 -21.96
CA ARG A 529 42.21 -24.30 -21.46
C ARG A 529 41.98 -25.48 -22.35
N GLU A 530 40.73 -25.71 -22.76
CA GLU A 530 40.31 -26.78 -23.65
C GLU A 530 40.93 -26.66 -25.06
N ILE A 531 41.16 -25.43 -25.56
CA ILE A 531 41.78 -25.19 -26.87
C ILE A 531 43.31 -25.37 -26.86
N VAL A 532 43.97 -25.01 -25.75
CA VAL A 532 45.41 -24.98 -25.66
C VAL A 532 45.99 -26.25 -25.03
N ILE A 533 45.31 -26.81 -24.01
CA ILE A 533 45.75 -28.04 -23.37
C ILE A 533 45.58 -29.24 -24.30
N GLY A 534 46.65 -30.03 -24.38
CA GLY A 534 46.71 -31.22 -25.27
C GLY A 534 47.29 -30.97 -26.64
N ARG A 535 47.52 -29.69 -27.05
CA ARG A 535 48.13 -29.36 -28.32
C ARG A 535 49.65 -29.15 -28.17
N ASN A 536 50.39 -29.34 -29.28
CA ASN A 536 51.83 -29.16 -29.35
C ASN A 536 52.22 -27.70 -29.63
N LEU A 537 53.22 -27.20 -28.90
CA LEU A 537 53.82 -25.90 -29.14
C LEU A 537 54.69 -25.90 -30.39
N ALA A 538 54.45 -24.97 -31.29
CA ALA A 538 55.22 -24.78 -32.51
C ALA A 538 56.51 -23.95 -32.26
N ALA A 539 56.58 -23.19 -31.13
CA ALA A 539 57.70 -22.36 -30.79
C ALA A 539 57.99 -22.46 -29.29
N GLY A 540 59.24 -22.40 -28.89
CA GLY A 540 59.67 -22.31 -27.49
C GLY A 540 59.26 -20.99 -26.88
N ILE A 541 58.83 -21.03 -25.62
CA ILE A 541 58.30 -19.88 -24.89
C ILE A 541 59.29 -19.46 -23.81
N THR A 542 59.67 -18.19 -23.80
CA THR A 542 60.51 -17.54 -22.78
C THR A 542 59.72 -16.71 -21.82
N ASP A 543 60.15 -16.61 -20.59
CA ASP A 543 59.57 -15.74 -19.59
C ASP A 543 59.79 -14.25 -19.98
N PRO A 544 58.74 -13.46 -20.16
CA PRO A 544 58.83 -12.05 -20.54
C PRO A 544 59.61 -11.19 -19.52
N ALA A 545 59.68 -11.61 -18.26
CA ALA A 545 60.31 -10.85 -17.16
C ALA A 545 61.79 -11.20 -16.97
N THR A 546 62.18 -12.50 -17.17
CA THR A 546 63.49 -12.97 -16.88
C THR A 546 64.30 -13.32 -18.13
N GLY A 547 63.62 -13.53 -19.29
CA GLY A 547 64.24 -13.99 -20.53
C GLY A 547 64.67 -15.46 -20.52
N GLU A 548 64.37 -16.22 -19.44
CA GLU A 548 64.66 -17.66 -19.38
C GLU A 548 63.64 -18.48 -20.15
N LEU A 549 64.07 -19.58 -20.71
CA LEU A 549 63.22 -20.49 -21.46
C LEU A 549 62.34 -21.27 -20.49
N ILE A 550 60.96 -21.08 -20.58
CA ILE A 550 59.99 -21.82 -19.77
C ILE A 550 59.77 -23.22 -20.33
N VAL A 551 59.63 -23.31 -21.67
CA VAL A 551 59.32 -24.54 -22.37
C VAL A 551 59.90 -24.52 -23.77
N GLU A 552 60.34 -25.66 -24.26
CA GLU A 552 60.89 -25.85 -25.64
C GLU A 552 59.75 -26.08 -26.65
N ALA A 553 60.04 -25.81 -27.94
CA ALA A 553 59.12 -26.16 -29.01
C ALA A 553 58.87 -27.69 -29.02
N ASP A 554 57.80 -28.08 -29.69
CA ASP A 554 57.32 -29.46 -29.81
C ASP A 554 56.93 -30.14 -28.50
N THR A 555 56.60 -29.34 -27.47
CA THR A 555 56.10 -29.80 -26.16
C THR A 555 54.59 -29.74 -26.10
N ILE A 556 53.93 -30.80 -25.60
CA ILE A 556 52.48 -30.82 -25.37
C ILE A 556 52.16 -29.93 -24.16
N VAL A 557 51.19 -29.03 -24.33
CA VAL A 557 50.73 -28.16 -23.27
C VAL A 557 49.87 -28.97 -22.30
N THR A 558 50.45 -29.21 -21.08
CA THR A 558 49.71 -29.80 -19.96
C THR A 558 49.03 -28.74 -19.15
N GLU A 559 48.10 -29.13 -18.26
CA GLU A 559 47.38 -28.20 -17.38
C GLU A 559 48.35 -27.43 -16.44
N ASP A 560 49.41 -28.08 -15.93
CA ASP A 560 50.43 -27.44 -15.09
C ASP A 560 51.27 -26.46 -15.90
N LEU A 561 51.60 -26.79 -17.14
CA LEU A 561 52.33 -25.90 -18.04
C LEU A 561 51.48 -24.68 -18.42
N TYR A 562 50.22 -24.88 -18.75
CA TYR A 562 49.30 -23.76 -19.00
C TYR A 562 49.22 -22.79 -17.81
N ASN A 563 49.11 -23.31 -16.59
CA ASN A 563 49.09 -22.49 -15.39
C ASN A 563 50.41 -21.74 -15.18
N LYS A 564 51.54 -22.34 -15.47
CA LYS A 564 52.90 -21.70 -15.43
C LYS A 564 52.98 -20.57 -16.47
N LEU A 565 52.55 -20.81 -17.69
CA LEU A 565 52.58 -19.80 -18.75
C LEU A 565 51.66 -18.61 -18.41
N ALA A 566 50.48 -18.89 -17.87
CA ALA A 566 49.56 -17.85 -17.40
C ALA A 566 50.13 -17.03 -16.23
N ALA A 567 50.81 -17.67 -15.27
CA ALA A 567 51.46 -17.02 -14.13
C ALA A 567 52.67 -16.18 -14.54
N ALA A 568 53.44 -16.64 -15.53
CA ALA A 568 54.56 -15.92 -16.10
C ALA A 568 54.17 -14.76 -17.03
N LYS A 569 52.84 -14.48 -17.16
CA LYS A 569 52.26 -13.42 -18.01
C LYS A 569 52.73 -13.52 -19.46
N VAL A 570 52.89 -14.74 -20.00
CA VAL A 570 53.13 -14.96 -21.42
C VAL A 570 51.96 -14.46 -22.21
N MET A 571 52.24 -13.66 -23.25
CA MET A 571 51.18 -12.96 -23.98
C MET A 571 50.49 -13.89 -25.00
N GLU A 572 51.26 -14.61 -25.74
CA GLU A 572 50.83 -15.46 -26.85
C GLU A 572 51.57 -16.79 -26.90
N VAL A 573 50.88 -17.79 -27.42
CA VAL A 573 51.39 -19.14 -27.58
C VAL A 573 51.15 -19.55 -29.02
N VAL A 574 52.18 -20.07 -29.69
CA VAL A 574 52.09 -20.58 -31.07
C VAL A 574 51.92 -22.09 -31.02
N LEU A 575 50.84 -22.57 -31.53
CA LEU A 575 50.47 -23.99 -31.55
C LEU A 575 50.42 -24.50 -32.99
N TYR A 576 50.69 -25.78 -33.23
CA TYR A 576 50.38 -26.39 -34.53
C TYR A 576 48.89 -26.47 -34.76
N ALA A 577 48.42 -26.17 -35.98
CA ALA A 577 46.99 -26.12 -36.33
C ALA A 577 46.36 -27.53 -36.35
N THR A 578 47.13 -28.58 -36.54
CA THR A 578 46.71 -29.98 -36.48
C THR A 578 47.53 -30.75 -35.48
N ASP A 579 46.98 -31.83 -34.90
CA ASP A 579 47.69 -32.70 -33.94
C ASP A 579 48.89 -33.45 -34.58
N ASP A 580 49.01 -33.42 -35.93
CA ASP A 580 50.13 -33.99 -36.64
C ASP A 580 51.24 -32.95 -36.82
N MET A 581 52.42 -33.20 -36.17
CA MET A 581 53.58 -32.31 -36.19
C MET A 581 54.20 -32.13 -37.59
N SER A 582 53.57 -32.66 -38.65
CA SER A 582 54.00 -32.61 -40.07
C SER A 582 53.43 -31.43 -40.83
N GLY A 583 52.56 -30.58 -40.20
CA GLY A 583 51.93 -29.48 -40.87
C GLY A 583 52.66 -28.15 -40.64
N GLU A 584 52.94 -27.43 -41.75
CA GLU A 584 53.52 -26.06 -41.69
C GLU A 584 52.56 -24.99 -41.16
N GLU A 585 51.32 -25.31 -40.90
CA GLU A 585 50.34 -24.34 -40.41
C GLU A 585 50.36 -24.21 -38.91
N THR A 586 50.64 -23.00 -38.44
CA THR A 586 50.66 -22.64 -36.99
C THR A 586 49.56 -21.66 -36.70
N GLU A 587 48.99 -21.76 -35.48
CA GLU A 587 47.99 -20.87 -34.95
C GLU A 587 48.52 -20.16 -33.73
N THR A 588 48.44 -18.82 -33.70
CA THR A 588 48.86 -18.03 -32.55
C THR A 588 47.63 -17.72 -31.67
N ILE A 589 47.66 -18.16 -30.40
CA ILE A 589 46.61 -17.93 -29.43
C ILE A 589 47.10 -17.00 -28.33
N GLN A 590 46.40 -15.93 -28.06
CA GLN A 590 46.74 -15.02 -26.97
C GLN A 590 46.23 -15.57 -25.62
N ILE A 591 47.14 -15.75 -24.68
CA ILE A 591 46.83 -16.26 -23.33
C ILE A 591 46.63 -15.11 -22.32
N ASN A 592 47.35 -14.01 -22.48
CA ASN A 592 47.30 -12.82 -21.63
C ASN A 592 47.21 -11.56 -22.50
N ILE A 593 46.84 -10.45 -21.89
CA ILE A 593 46.78 -9.12 -22.53
C ILE A 593 47.68 -8.18 -21.74
N SER A 594 48.47 -7.31 -22.39
CA SER A 594 49.26 -6.30 -21.73
C SER A 594 48.42 -5.23 -21.08
N ASP A 595 48.96 -4.59 -20.03
CA ASP A 595 48.28 -3.46 -19.38
C ASP A 595 48.03 -2.29 -20.36
N GLU A 596 48.98 -2.07 -21.29
CA GLU A 596 48.84 -1.05 -22.35
C GLU A 596 47.69 -1.35 -23.31
N GLN A 597 47.60 -2.61 -23.78
CA GLN A 597 46.47 -3.05 -24.63
C GLN A 597 45.13 -2.98 -23.89
N SER A 598 45.14 -3.41 -22.63
CA SER A 598 43.96 -3.31 -21.77
C SER A 598 43.53 -1.87 -21.57
N ASN A 599 44.43 -0.94 -21.34
CA ASN A 599 44.15 0.48 -21.18
C ASN A 599 43.67 1.12 -22.48
N ALA A 600 44.22 0.73 -23.63
CA ALA A 600 43.74 1.21 -24.93
C ALA A 600 42.26 0.82 -25.20
N VAL A 601 41.90 -0.42 -24.92
CA VAL A 601 40.49 -0.88 -25.08
C VAL A 601 39.58 -0.22 -24.04
N LEU A 602 40.04 -0.06 -22.81
CA LEU A 602 39.29 0.65 -21.78
C LEU A 602 39.11 2.13 -22.13
N LYS A 603 40.14 2.78 -22.69
CA LYS A 603 40.07 4.17 -23.15
C LYS A 603 39.00 4.32 -24.22
N GLU A 604 39.02 3.47 -25.23
CA GLU A 604 38.00 3.49 -26.30
C GLU A 604 36.58 3.32 -25.75
N ALA A 605 36.41 2.35 -24.84
CA ALA A 605 35.11 2.11 -24.19
C ALA A 605 34.67 3.28 -23.31
N MET A 606 35.58 3.88 -22.55
CA MET A 606 35.29 5.03 -21.71
C MET A 606 35.00 6.28 -22.55
N MET A 607 35.77 6.53 -23.61
CA MET A 607 35.47 7.61 -24.56
C MET A 607 34.11 7.47 -25.19
N HIS A 608 33.75 6.29 -25.65
CA HIS A 608 32.42 6.05 -26.22
C HIS A 608 31.27 6.29 -25.25
N HIS A 609 31.46 5.96 -23.96
CA HIS A 609 30.38 6.01 -22.97
C HIS A 609 30.39 7.24 -22.06
N PHE A 610 31.54 7.88 -21.84
CA PHE A 610 31.71 8.90 -20.82
C PHE A 610 32.07 10.28 -21.38
N ASP A 611 32.62 10.38 -22.58
CA ASP A 611 33.02 11.66 -23.17
C ASP A 611 31.88 12.68 -23.17
N GLY A 612 32.18 13.90 -22.70
CA GLY A 612 31.21 14.98 -22.58
C GLY A 612 30.17 14.85 -21.44
N ARG A 613 30.28 13.81 -20.57
CA ARG A 613 29.38 13.60 -19.43
C ARG A 613 30.00 14.00 -18.13
N GLU A 614 29.16 14.27 -17.13
CA GLU A 614 29.54 14.72 -15.80
C GLU A 614 30.02 13.57 -14.92
N VAL A 615 31.11 13.81 -14.18
CA VAL A 615 31.62 12.91 -13.13
C VAL A 615 30.61 12.88 -11.98
N ALA A 616 30.06 11.71 -11.67
CA ALA A 616 28.98 11.57 -10.69
C ALA A 616 29.46 11.59 -9.23
N GLU A 617 30.64 11.07 -8.98
CA GLU A 617 31.29 11.02 -7.66
C GLU A 617 32.80 11.24 -7.82
N ASP A 618 33.47 11.72 -6.76
CA ASP A 618 34.92 11.92 -6.77
C ASP A 618 35.66 10.66 -7.18
N VAL A 619 36.57 10.78 -8.13
CA VAL A 619 37.41 9.67 -8.56
C VAL A 619 38.61 9.62 -7.63
N VAL A 620 38.66 8.56 -6.83
CA VAL A 620 39.65 8.41 -5.74
C VAL A 620 40.60 7.28 -6.09
N ALA A 621 41.91 7.52 -5.88
CA ALA A 621 42.95 6.51 -6.00
C ALA A 621 42.94 5.60 -4.76
N ALA A 622 43.67 4.48 -4.82
CA ALA A 622 43.73 3.51 -3.71
C ALA A 622 44.33 4.06 -2.42
N ASP A 623 45.13 5.13 -2.50
CA ASP A 623 45.71 5.85 -1.37
C ASP A 623 44.81 6.91 -0.73
N GLY A 624 43.57 7.09 -1.28
CA GLY A 624 42.61 8.05 -0.79
C GLY A 624 42.74 9.45 -1.38
N THR A 625 43.65 9.68 -2.33
CA THR A 625 43.77 10.95 -3.04
C THR A 625 42.63 11.12 -4.07
N VAL A 626 41.97 12.28 -4.06
CA VAL A 626 40.99 12.63 -5.06
C VAL A 626 41.72 13.10 -6.32
N LEU A 627 41.52 12.36 -7.42
CA LEU A 627 42.11 12.71 -8.72
C LEU A 627 41.25 13.69 -9.49
N ILE A 628 39.93 13.53 -9.40
CA ILE A 628 38.95 14.33 -10.09
C ILE A 628 37.77 14.51 -9.16
N GLU A 629 37.31 15.74 -9.03
CA GLU A 629 36.13 16.07 -8.20
C GLU A 629 34.84 15.81 -8.96
N ALA A 630 33.77 15.48 -8.23
CA ALA A 630 32.42 15.33 -8.75
C ALA A 630 31.96 16.65 -9.42
N GLY A 631 31.27 16.55 -10.54
CA GLY A 631 30.81 17.70 -11.31
C GLY A 631 31.74 18.11 -12.45
N ALA A 632 32.95 17.53 -12.54
CA ALA A 632 33.82 17.72 -13.71
C ALA A 632 33.25 16.99 -14.93
N THR A 633 33.57 17.45 -16.15
CA THR A 633 33.16 16.79 -17.38
C THR A 633 34.26 15.88 -17.87
N TYR A 634 33.92 14.61 -18.18
CA TYR A 634 34.88 13.68 -18.76
C TYR A 634 35.36 14.13 -20.12
N ASP A 635 36.66 14.25 -20.28
CA ASP A 635 37.35 14.46 -21.55
C ASP A 635 38.49 13.43 -21.70
N GLU A 636 39.14 13.43 -22.85
CA GLU A 636 40.23 12.48 -23.15
C GLU A 636 41.38 12.61 -22.15
N ALA A 637 41.70 13.83 -21.69
CA ALA A 637 42.76 14.08 -20.73
C ALA A 637 42.46 13.50 -19.34
N ILE A 638 41.23 13.61 -18.89
CA ILE A 638 40.75 13.05 -17.62
C ILE A 638 40.75 11.53 -17.69
N ILE A 639 40.28 10.94 -18.79
CA ILE A 639 40.28 9.48 -18.98
C ILE A 639 41.72 8.92 -18.98
N ASP A 640 42.62 9.59 -19.67
CA ASP A 640 44.05 9.22 -19.66
C ASP A 640 44.67 9.33 -18.28
N ALA A 641 44.37 10.38 -17.50
CA ALA A 641 44.80 10.52 -16.13
C ALA A 641 44.29 9.40 -15.22
N ILE A 642 43.04 8.98 -15.36
CA ILE A 642 42.44 7.86 -14.61
C ILE A 642 43.13 6.53 -14.96
N LEU A 643 43.37 6.28 -16.24
CA LEU A 643 43.97 5.03 -16.72
C LEU A 643 45.46 4.96 -16.38
N ALA A 644 46.17 6.08 -16.42
CA ALA A 644 47.59 6.18 -16.04
C ALA A 644 47.83 5.92 -14.56
N ASN A 645 46.93 6.29 -13.69
CA ASN A 645 47.02 6.09 -12.26
C ASN A 645 46.98 4.59 -11.87
N GLY A 646 46.37 3.72 -12.65
CA GLY A 646 46.39 2.27 -12.44
C GLY A 646 45.73 1.75 -11.14
N THR A 647 45.54 2.60 -10.13
CA THR A 647 45.03 2.26 -8.79
C THR A 647 43.53 2.59 -8.63
N VAL A 648 42.97 3.36 -9.53
CA VAL A 648 41.53 3.69 -9.53
C VAL A 648 40.70 2.44 -9.80
N ARG A 649 39.75 2.17 -8.91
CA ARG A 649 38.89 0.97 -8.99
C ARG A 649 37.56 1.22 -9.69
N ASP A 650 36.89 2.29 -9.29
CA ASP A 650 35.53 2.60 -9.75
C ASP A 650 35.47 4.00 -10.33
N VAL A 651 34.83 4.12 -11.47
CA VAL A 651 34.58 5.39 -12.14
C VAL A 651 33.09 5.50 -12.40
N LYS A 652 32.46 6.61 -12.01
CA LYS A 652 31.02 6.82 -12.12
C LYS A 652 30.71 8.06 -12.96
N VAL A 653 29.76 7.93 -13.86
CA VAL A 653 29.31 8.97 -14.75
C VAL A 653 27.82 9.21 -14.61
N ARG A 654 27.38 10.47 -14.68
CA ARG A 654 25.99 10.84 -14.72
C ARG A 654 25.51 10.90 -16.17
N ASN A 655 24.41 10.21 -16.44
CA ASN A 655 23.90 10.04 -17.79
C ASN A 655 22.98 11.18 -18.23
N ASN A 656 22.44 11.96 -17.28
CA ASN A 656 21.45 13.06 -17.47
C ASN A 656 20.29 12.68 -18.41
N ALA A 657 19.93 11.39 -18.46
CA ALA A 657 19.01 10.81 -19.44
C ALA A 657 17.67 10.40 -18.82
N ILE A 658 17.32 10.92 -17.64
CA ILE A 658 16.07 10.55 -16.98
C ILE A 658 14.95 11.45 -17.46
N GLU A 659 14.06 10.88 -18.25
CA GLU A 659 12.77 11.48 -18.55
C GLU A 659 11.85 11.28 -17.33
N GLY A 660 11.48 12.37 -16.66
CA GLY A 660 10.49 12.35 -15.60
C GLY A 660 9.08 12.06 -16.13
N ILE A 661 8.19 11.67 -15.24
CA ILE A 661 6.75 11.59 -15.50
C ILE A 661 6.10 12.86 -14.98
N GLU A 662 5.30 13.51 -15.83
CA GLU A 662 4.51 14.66 -15.47
C GLU A 662 3.32 14.24 -14.59
N ILE A 663 3.20 14.86 -13.43
CA ILE A 663 2.15 14.58 -12.45
C ILE A 663 1.32 15.83 -12.20
N GLU A 664 0.01 15.66 -12.14
CA GLU A 664 -1.01 16.65 -11.79
C GLU A 664 -1.96 16.12 -10.70
N SER A 665 -2.78 16.97 -10.10
CA SER A 665 -3.82 16.54 -9.16
C SER A 665 -4.83 15.60 -9.83
N ILE A 666 -5.27 14.57 -9.14
CA ILE A 666 -6.36 13.68 -9.60
C ILE A 666 -7.68 14.29 -9.17
N THR A 667 -8.54 14.58 -10.14
CA THR A 667 -9.85 15.21 -9.92
C THR A 667 -10.97 14.37 -10.54
N GLU A 668 -12.15 14.37 -9.92
CA GLU A 668 -13.34 13.68 -10.39
C GLU A 668 -14.47 14.68 -10.69
N GLY A 669 -15.33 14.34 -11.65
CA GLY A 669 -16.49 15.15 -12.05
C GLY A 669 -16.27 15.93 -13.35
N LYS A 670 -17.41 16.26 -14.03
CA LYS A 670 -17.40 16.98 -15.33
C LYS A 670 -16.67 18.34 -15.28
N ASN A 671 -16.56 18.96 -14.10
CA ASN A 671 -15.93 20.28 -13.91
C ASN A 671 -14.67 20.21 -13.01
N LYS A 672 -14.05 19.04 -12.80
CA LYS A 672 -12.88 18.86 -11.90
C LYS A 672 -13.10 19.41 -10.48
N GLN A 673 -14.33 19.37 -9.98
CA GLN A 673 -14.71 20.00 -8.72
C GLN A 673 -14.28 19.22 -7.47
N THR A 674 -14.09 17.91 -7.60
CA THR A 674 -13.68 17.07 -6.45
C THR A 674 -12.25 16.62 -6.65
N VAL A 675 -11.33 17.06 -5.80
CA VAL A 675 -9.95 16.59 -5.78
C VAL A 675 -9.90 15.28 -5.01
N ILE A 676 -9.56 14.19 -5.69
CA ILE A 676 -9.37 12.87 -5.06
C ILE A 676 -8.01 12.83 -4.38
N GLU A 677 -6.97 13.27 -5.08
CA GLU A 677 -5.60 13.30 -4.58
C GLU A 677 -4.91 14.58 -5.07
N SER A 678 -4.39 15.35 -4.13
CA SER A 678 -3.74 16.63 -4.42
C SER A 678 -2.36 16.39 -5.05
N LEU A 679 -1.87 17.37 -5.83
CA LEU A 679 -0.51 17.35 -6.36
C LEU A 679 0.50 17.20 -5.22
N ARG A 680 0.29 17.93 -4.11
CA ARG A 680 1.09 17.84 -2.90
C ARG A 680 1.31 16.40 -2.45
N ASP A 681 0.22 15.66 -2.24
CA ASP A 681 0.29 14.29 -1.71
C ASP A 681 0.98 13.33 -2.68
N ARG A 682 0.91 13.61 -3.99
CA ARG A 682 1.52 12.80 -5.04
C ARG A 682 3.02 13.01 -5.20
N ILE A 683 3.54 14.20 -4.89
CA ILE A 683 4.96 14.53 -5.06
C ILE A 683 5.78 14.33 -3.79
N VAL A 684 5.17 14.32 -2.60
CA VAL A 684 5.87 14.08 -1.32
C VAL A 684 6.63 12.76 -1.36
N GLY A 685 7.92 12.81 -1.01
CA GLY A 685 8.78 11.62 -0.96
C GLY A 685 9.26 11.12 -2.32
N ARG A 686 9.08 11.91 -3.37
CA ARG A 686 9.62 11.65 -4.71
C ARG A 686 10.85 12.50 -4.97
N TYR A 687 11.58 12.20 -6.04
CA TYR A 687 12.70 12.99 -6.52
C TYR A 687 12.29 13.76 -7.76
N LEU A 688 12.68 15.03 -7.84
CA LEU A 688 12.41 15.88 -8.99
C LEU A 688 13.17 15.38 -10.24
N ALA A 689 12.53 15.47 -11.40
CA ALA A 689 13.14 15.19 -12.70
C ALA A 689 13.31 16.46 -13.55
N GLU A 690 12.96 17.62 -13.00
CA GLU A 690 13.16 18.94 -13.61
C GLU A 690 13.48 19.96 -12.53
N ASP A 691 14.10 21.06 -12.92
CA ASP A 691 14.33 22.21 -12.03
C ASP A 691 13.03 23.00 -11.86
N ILE A 692 12.70 23.33 -10.62
CA ILE A 692 11.52 24.13 -10.29
C ILE A 692 11.92 25.60 -10.21
N LEU A 693 11.33 26.41 -11.08
CA LEU A 693 11.54 27.85 -11.14
C LEU A 693 10.46 28.57 -10.34
N ASP A 694 10.85 29.62 -9.62
CA ASP A 694 9.97 30.59 -8.99
C ASP A 694 9.29 31.49 -10.03
N ASN A 695 8.33 32.28 -9.59
CA ASN A 695 7.62 33.26 -10.42
C ASN A 695 8.55 34.30 -11.02
N ASP A 696 9.72 34.54 -10.41
CA ASP A 696 10.76 35.47 -10.86
C ASP A 696 11.77 34.81 -11.82
N GLY A 697 11.62 33.50 -12.13
CA GLY A 697 12.50 32.75 -13.03
C GLY A 697 13.78 32.19 -12.38
N ASN A 698 13.94 32.34 -11.06
CA ASN A 698 15.06 31.74 -10.34
C ASN A 698 14.77 30.27 -10.01
N ILE A 699 15.81 29.44 -9.99
CA ILE A 699 15.70 28.03 -9.60
C ILE A 699 15.52 27.95 -8.09
N CYS A 700 14.36 27.45 -7.65
CA CYS A 700 14.08 27.18 -6.23
C CYS A 700 14.56 25.78 -5.81
N TYR A 701 14.37 24.78 -6.66
CA TYR A 701 14.73 23.39 -6.40
C TYR A 701 15.34 22.76 -7.64
N HIS A 702 16.39 21.99 -7.42
CA HIS A 702 17.14 21.34 -8.49
C HIS A 702 16.61 19.95 -8.85
N ILE A 703 16.96 19.50 -10.03
CA ILE A 703 16.78 18.12 -10.48
C ILE A 703 17.46 17.16 -9.46
N ASN A 704 16.82 16.02 -9.19
CA ASN A 704 17.23 15.04 -8.20
C ASN A 704 17.10 15.48 -6.72
N ASP A 705 16.46 16.59 -6.41
CA ASP A 705 16.11 16.93 -5.04
C ASP A 705 14.99 16.02 -4.51
N TYR A 706 15.13 15.62 -3.25
CA TYR A 706 14.12 14.85 -2.56
C TYR A 706 13.04 15.77 -2.00
N VAL A 707 11.81 15.63 -2.48
CA VAL A 707 10.69 16.49 -2.09
C VAL A 707 10.22 16.15 -0.68
N THR A 708 10.46 17.07 0.25
CA THR A 708 9.90 17.04 1.59
C THR A 708 8.47 17.58 1.59
N GLU A 709 7.77 17.51 2.73
CA GLU A 709 6.40 18.02 2.82
C GLU A 709 6.34 19.54 2.64
N ASP A 710 7.29 20.28 3.23
CA ASP A 710 7.38 21.74 3.13
C ASP A 710 7.69 22.19 1.68
N MET A 711 8.59 21.47 1.02
CA MET A 711 8.87 21.68 -0.41
C MET A 711 7.64 21.40 -1.27
N ALA A 712 6.89 20.32 -0.96
CA ALA A 712 5.68 19.96 -1.69
C ALA A 712 4.59 21.04 -1.55
N ASP A 713 4.43 21.66 -0.38
CA ASP A 713 3.50 22.76 -0.15
C ASP A 713 3.89 23.99 -1.01
N GLN A 714 5.17 24.33 -1.08
CA GLN A 714 5.67 25.42 -1.91
C GLN A 714 5.52 25.11 -3.39
N ILE A 715 5.93 23.92 -3.85
CA ILE A 715 5.82 23.49 -5.25
C ILE A 715 4.37 23.48 -5.72
N SER A 716 3.46 22.96 -4.90
CA SER A 716 2.03 22.93 -5.26
C SER A 716 1.38 24.30 -5.34
N SER A 717 1.94 25.31 -4.66
CA SER A 717 1.50 26.70 -4.77
C SER A 717 2.03 27.39 -6.04
N LEU A 718 3.19 26.95 -6.55
CA LEU A 718 3.86 27.55 -7.71
C LEU A 718 3.41 26.92 -9.04
N ARG A 719 3.10 25.62 -9.04
CA ARG A 719 2.80 24.88 -10.28
C ARG A 719 1.67 23.88 -10.11
N GLU A 720 0.89 23.69 -11.17
CA GLU A 720 -0.16 22.65 -11.23
C GLU A 720 0.36 21.30 -11.69
N LYS A 721 1.51 21.27 -12.37
CA LYS A 721 2.13 20.07 -12.92
C LYS A 721 3.62 20.06 -12.66
N VAL A 722 4.16 18.90 -12.33
CA VAL A 722 5.59 18.72 -12.00
C VAL A 722 6.07 17.39 -12.59
N LYS A 723 7.30 17.38 -13.11
CA LYS A 723 7.97 16.15 -13.52
C LYS A 723 8.74 15.56 -12.35
N ILE A 724 8.46 14.32 -12.05
CA ILE A 724 9.15 13.56 -11.00
C ILE A 724 9.77 12.28 -11.57
N ARG A 725 10.78 11.77 -10.87
CA ARG A 725 11.35 10.46 -11.17
C ARG A 725 10.35 9.37 -10.79
N SER A 726 10.23 8.35 -11.61
CA SER A 726 9.30 7.23 -11.42
C SER A 726 9.94 5.90 -11.75
N VAL A 727 9.42 4.85 -11.13
CA VAL A 727 9.80 3.46 -11.44
C VAL A 727 9.47 3.06 -12.88
N LEU A 728 8.51 3.73 -13.52
CA LEU A 728 8.13 3.46 -14.92
C LEU A 728 9.22 3.86 -15.92
N ASN A 729 10.02 4.87 -15.58
CA ASN A 729 11.14 5.36 -16.41
C ASN A 729 12.51 5.01 -15.81
N CYS A 730 12.54 4.10 -14.83
CA CYS A 730 13.78 3.66 -14.22
C CYS A 730 14.63 2.86 -15.24
N LYS A 731 15.89 3.23 -15.39
CA LYS A 731 16.84 2.60 -16.31
C LYS A 731 17.70 1.51 -15.66
N ALA A 732 17.41 1.12 -14.43
CA ALA A 732 18.10 0.00 -13.78
C ALA A 732 17.93 -1.28 -14.62
N LYS A 733 19.00 -2.04 -14.79
CA LYS A 733 18.98 -3.28 -15.60
C LYS A 733 18.11 -4.36 -14.98
N VAL A 734 18.10 -4.45 -13.65
CA VAL A 734 17.29 -5.40 -12.90
C VAL A 734 16.72 -4.70 -11.67
N GLY A 735 15.43 -4.83 -11.45
CA GLY A 735 14.76 -4.17 -10.35
C GLY A 735 14.55 -2.67 -10.57
N VAL A 736 14.69 -1.88 -9.53
CA VAL A 736 14.51 -0.42 -9.53
C VAL A 736 15.60 0.24 -8.70
N CYS A 737 15.88 1.52 -8.95
CA CYS A 737 16.79 2.28 -8.14
C CYS A 737 16.06 3.03 -7.00
N ARG A 738 16.81 3.39 -5.97
CA ARG A 738 16.33 4.10 -4.78
C ARG A 738 15.68 5.44 -5.10
N LYS A 739 16.30 6.24 -5.96
CA LYS A 739 15.79 7.56 -6.32
C LYS A 739 14.52 7.50 -7.15
N CYS A 740 14.40 6.56 -8.09
CA CYS A 740 13.16 6.40 -8.87
C CYS A 740 11.98 5.88 -8.03
N TYR A 741 12.25 5.10 -7.00
CA TYR A 741 11.21 4.64 -6.07
C TYR A 741 10.85 5.73 -5.05
N GLY A 742 11.86 6.35 -4.41
CA GLY A 742 11.70 7.45 -3.48
C GLY A 742 11.48 7.02 -2.04
N ARG A 743 10.33 7.34 -1.44
CA ARG A 743 10.00 7.12 -0.03
C ARG A 743 9.49 5.71 0.22
N ASN A 744 9.98 5.09 1.29
CA ASN A 744 9.34 3.90 1.87
C ASN A 744 8.13 4.36 2.70
N LEU A 745 6.93 4.01 2.27
CA LEU A 745 5.68 4.45 2.90
C LEU A 745 5.48 3.88 4.31
N ALA A 746 6.05 2.71 4.58
CA ALA A 746 5.91 2.06 5.89
C ALA A 746 6.74 2.75 6.98
N THR A 747 7.93 3.27 6.63
CA THR A 747 8.83 3.93 7.59
C THR A 747 8.80 5.45 7.50
N GLY A 748 8.25 6.00 6.42
CA GLY A 748 8.25 7.43 6.14
C GLY A 748 9.62 8.00 5.73
N ARG A 749 10.65 7.15 5.59
CA ARG A 749 12.03 7.51 5.23
C ARG A 749 12.33 7.15 3.78
N LYS A 750 13.48 7.58 3.28
CA LYS A 750 13.98 7.13 1.97
C LYS A 750 14.10 5.60 1.97
N VAL A 751 13.72 4.97 0.85
CA VAL A 751 13.81 3.50 0.72
C VAL A 751 15.27 3.03 0.83
N GLU A 752 15.49 1.88 1.40
CA GLU A 752 16.80 1.25 1.50
C GLU A 752 17.02 0.26 0.34
N VAL A 753 18.28 0.05 -0.02
CA VAL A 753 18.65 -0.97 -1.00
C VAL A 753 18.36 -2.35 -0.41
N GLY A 754 17.70 -3.21 -1.21
CA GLY A 754 17.26 -4.54 -0.79
C GLY A 754 15.77 -4.66 -0.47
N GLU A 755 15.02 -3.55 -0.44
CA GLU A 755 13.56 -3.59 -0.20
C GLU A 755 12.83 -4.24 -1.39
N ALA A 756 12.00 -5.25 -1.08
CA ALA A 756 11.21 -5.99 -2.07
C ALA A 756 9.92 -5.23 -2.45
N VAL A 757 10.08 -4.12 -3.15
CA VAL A 757 8.98 -3.20 -3.47
C VAL A 757 7.91 -3.81 -4.38
N GLY A 758 8.29 -4.73 -5.27
CA GLY A 758 7.35 -5.42 -6.14
C GLY A 758 6.41 -6.34 -5.37
N THR A 759 6.91 -7.08 -4.39
CA THR A 759 6.08 -7.92 -3.50
C THR A 759 5.16 -7.06 -2.64
N ILE A 760 5.65 -5.94 -2.11
CA ILE A 760 4.83 -4.98 -1.34
C ILE A 760 3.69 -4.45 -2.21
N ALA A 761 3.97 -4.05 -3.45
CA ALA A 761 2.95 -3.56 -4.38
C ALA A 761 1.91 -4.63 -4.70
N ALA A 762 2.34 -5.85 -5.01
CA ALA A 762 1.44 -6.98 -5.30
C ALA A 762 0.50 -7.30 -4.12
N GLN A 763 1.02 -7.34 -2.91
CA GLN A 763 0.23 -7.55 -1.70
C GLN A 763 -0.71 -6.38 -1.40
N SER A 764 -0.25 -5.14 -1.65
CA SER A 764 -1.06 -3.93 -1.45
C SER A 764 -2.24 -3.83 -2.42
N ILE A 765 -2.13 -4.43 -3.60
CA ILE A 765 -3.21 -4.54 -4.58
C ILE A 765 -4.15 -5.71 -4.23
N GLY A 766 -3.60 -6.83 -3.80
CA GLY A 766 -4.35 -8.05 -3.51
C GLY A 766 -5.18 -7.99 -2.23
N GLU A 767 -4.68 -7.37 -1.19
CA GLU A 767 -5.40 -7.25 0.10
C GLU A 767 -6.75 -6.56 -0.06
N PRO A 768 -6.85 -5.33 -0.61
CA PRO A 768 -8.16 -4.69 -0.79
C PRO A 768 -9.05 -5.42 -1.81
N GLY A 769 -8.47 -6.15 -2.76
CA GLY A 769 -9.22 -7.00 -3.69
C GLY A 769 -10.09 -8.03 -2.96
N THR A 770 -9.55 -8.67 -1.95
CA THR A 770 -10.29 -9.62 -1.10
C THR A 770 -11.41 -8.92 -0.32
N GLN A 771 -11.16 -7.71 0.20
CA GLN A 771 -12.18 -6.92 0.91
C GLN A 771 -13.26 -6.38 -0.03
N LEU A 772 -12.93 -6.00 -1.26
CA LEU A 772 -13.89 -5.59 -2.28
C LEU A 772 -14.89 -6.70 -2.62
N THR A 773 -14.43 -7.95 -2.66
CA THR A 773 -15.33 -9.09 -2.88
C THR A 773 -16.31 -9.28 -1.73
N MET A 774 -15.95 -8.94 -0.50
CA MET A 774 -16.82 -9.00 0.67
C MET A 774 -17.81 -7.83 0.73
N ARG A 775 -17.40 -6.61 0.29
CA ARG A 775 -18.21 -5.38 0.42
C ARG A 775 -19.25 -5.17 -0.67
N THR A 776 -19.13 -5.75 -1.86
CA THR A 776 -20.16 -5.70 -2.92
C THR A 776 -21.51 -6.27 -2.49
N PHE A 777 -21.54 -6.93 -1.33
CA PHE A 777 -22.71 -7.48 -0.68
C PHE A 777 -23.65 -6.44 -0.05
N HIS A 778 -23.13 -5.30 0.42
CA HIS A 778 -23.87 -4.36 1.25
C HIS A 778 -24.53 -3.21 0.50
N THR A 779 -24.13 -2.98 -0.71
CA THR A 779 -24.77 -2.03 -1.61
C THR A 779 -25.78 -2.81 -2.45
N GLY A 780 -26.98 -2.98 -1.94
CA GLY A 780 -28.17 -3.38 -2.74
C GLY A 780 -28.26 -2.41 -3.91
N GLY A 781 -27.51 -2.72 -4.98
CA GLY A 781 -27.00 -1.76 -5.92
C GLY A 781 -28.06 -1.28 -6.88
N VAL A 782 -28.11 -0.01 -7.00
CA VAL A 782 -28.29 0.63 -8.28
C VAL A 782 -27.00 0.34 -9.05
N ALA A 783 -26.92 -0.79 -9.74
CA ALA A 783 -25.91 -1.03 -10.74
C ALA A 783 -26.25 -0.09 -11.90
N GLY A 784 -25.56 1.03 -12.00
CA GLY A 784 -25.51 1.77 -13.24
C GLY A 784 -24.89 0.85 -14.30
N ASP A 785 -25.65 0.67 -15.38
CA ASP A 785 -25.28 0.21 -16.70
C ASP A 785 -23.97 -0.57 -16.90
N ASP A 786 -24.08 -1.76 -17.47
CA ASP A 786 -23.14 -2.66 -18.20
C ASP A 786 -21.60 -2.42 -18.13
N ILE A 787 -21.11 -1.61 -17.22
CA ILE A 787 -19.68 -1.38 -17.00
C ILE A 787 -19.17 -2.41 -16.01
N THR A 788 -18.23 -3.23 -16.42
CA THR A 788 -17.55 -4.16 -15.54
C THR A 788 -16.84 -3.37 -14.42
N GLN A 789 -17.24 -3.60 -13.17
CA GLN A 789 -16.73 -2.91 -12.00
C GLN A 789 -16.13 -3.91 -10.99
N GLY A 790 -15.32 -3.39 -10.06
CA GLY A 790 -14.72 -4.18 -9.00
C GLY A 790 -13.60 -5.09 -9.47
N LEU A 791 -13.45 -6.25 -8.82
CA LEU A 791 -12.34 -7.18 -9.05
C LEU A 791 -12.21 -7.65 -10.52
N PRO A 792 -13.29 -7.99 -11.25
CA PRO A 792 -13.17 -8.38 -12.65
C PRO A 792 -12.53 -7.29 -13.53
N ARG A 793 -12.85 -6.02 -13.27
CA ARG A 793 -12.25 -4.91 -14.02
C ARG A 793 -10.78 -4.70 -13.69
N VAL A 794 -10.41 -4.85 -12.42
CA VAL A 794 -9.01 -4.81 -11.99
C VAL A 794 -8.21 -5.91 -12.69
N GLU A 795 -8.76 -7.12 -12.77
CA GLU A 795 -8.12 -8.25 -13.47
C GLU A 795 -7.98 -7.99 -14.97
N GLU A 796 -9.02 -7.48 -15.64
CA GLU A 796 -8.96 -7.10 -17.06
C GLU A 796 -7.85 -6.08 -17.32
N LEU A 797 -7.69 -5.06 -16.47
CA LEU A 797 -6.66 -4.04 -16.61
C LEU A 797 -5.25 -4.59 -16.40
N PHE A 798 -5.03 -5.40 -15.35
CA PHE A 798 -3.72 -5.99 -15.09
C PHE A 798 -3.28 -7.00 -16.16
N GLU A 799 -4.21 -7.72 -16.74
CA GLU A 799 -3.93 -8.67 -17.82
C GLU A 799 -4.05 -8.03 -19.22
N ALA A 800 -4.42 -6.75 -19.30
CA ALA A 800 -4.69 -6.04 -20.54
C ALA A 800 -5.66 -6.81 -21.46
N ARG A 801 -6.67 -7.46 -20.86
CA ARG A 801 -7.69 -8.19 -21.61
C ARG A 801 -8.67 -7.24 -22.30
N LYS A 802 -9.18 -7.67 -23.45
CA LYS A 802 -10.30 -6.96 -24.10
C LYS A 802 -11.56 -7.07 -23.23
N PRO A 803 -12.21 -5.96 -22.85
CA PRO A 803 -13.44 -5.98 -22.06
C PRO A 803 -14.57 -6.75 -22.78
N LYS A 804 -15.45 -7.35 -22.01
CA LYS A 804 -16.64 -8.02 -22.56
C LYS A 804 -17.57 -7.07 -23.31
N HIS A 805 -17.72 -5.86 -22.77
CA HIS A 805 -18.50 -4.76 -23.34
C HIS A 805 -17.60 -3.55 -23.57
N PRO A 806 -16.81 -3.52 -24.67
CA PRO A 806 -15.88 -2.43 -24.91
C PRO A 806 -16.63 -1.17 -25.34
N GLY A 807 -16.26 -0.04 -24.73
CA GLY A 807 -16.62 1.28 -25.24
C GLY A 807 -15.88 1.56 -26.53
N LEU A 808 -16.58 2.08 -27.54
CA LEU A 808 -15.98 2.49 -28.80
C LEU A 808 -15.36 3.87 -28.65
N LEU A 809 -14.15 4.02 -29.19
CA LEU A 809 -13.42 5.31 -29.27
C LEU A 809 -13.41 5.78 -30.72
N THR A 810 -13.42 7.10 -30.91
CA THR A 810 -13.24 7.69 -32.24
C THR A 810 -11.76 7.74 -32.62
N GLU A 811 -11.46 7.40 -33.89
CA GLU A 811 -10.10 7.54 -34.46
C GLU A 811 -9.86 8.92 -35.04
N ASN A 812 -10.94 9.63 -35.43
CA ASN A 812 -10.88 10.95 -36.05
C ASN A 812 -11.64 11.99 -35.22
N ALA A 813 -11.16 13.24 -35.25
CA ALA A 813 -11.91 14.37 -34.71
C ALA A 813 -12.93 14.84 -35.76
N GLY A 814 -14.12 15.27 -35.32
CA GLY A 814 -15.14 15.76 -36.25
C GLY A 814 -16.51 15.93 -35.60
N THR A 815 -17.51 16.15 -36.43
CA THR A 815 -18.92 16.31 -36.02
C THR A 815 -19.64 14.98 -36.10
N VAL A 816 -20.42 14.68 -35.08
CA VAL A 816 -21.17 13.43 -34.94
C VAL A 816 -22.52 13.51 -35.64
N HIS A 817 -22.81 12.52 -36.47
CA HIS A 817 -24.12 12.26 -37.05
C HIS A 817 -24.61 10.87 -36.68
N ILE A 818 -25.83 10.79 -36.14
CA ILE A 818 -26.44 9.53 -35.69
C ILE A 818 -27.48 9.11 -36.71
N GLY A 819 -27.26 7.96 -37.35
CA GLY A 819 -28.19 7.37 -38.30
C GLY A 819 -28.58 5.94 -37.91
N GLU A 820 -29.68 5.47 -38.48
CA GLU A 820 -30.10 4.08 -38.32
C GLU A 820 -30.31 3.47 -39.73
N GLU A 821 -29.62 2.39 -40.00
CA GLU A 821 -29.71 1.68 -41.27
C GLU A 821 -29.94 0.19 -40.99
N ASN A 822 -31.04 -0.35 -41.55
CA ASN A 822 -31.45 -1.74 -41.36
C ASN A 822 -31.66 -2.16 -39.89
N GLY A 823 -32.12 -1.25 -39.00
CA GLY A 823 -32.29 -1.51 -37.58
C GLY A 823 -30.96 -1.52 -36.76
N ILE A 824 -29.84 -1.14 -37.38
CA ILE A 824 -28.53 -1.00 -36.72
C ILE A 824 -28.19 0.47 -36.60
N ARG A 825 -27.92 0.94 -35.39
CA ARG A 825 -27.44 2.32 -35.15
C ARG A 825 -26.03 2.48 -35.67
N LYS A 826 -25.81 3.53 -36.46
CA LYS A 826 -24.51 3.96 -36.97
C LYS A 826 -24.19 5.37 -36.50
N VAL A 827 -22.98 5.59 -36.08
CA VAL A 827 -22.45 6.92 -35.75
C VAL A 827 -21.43 7.27 -36.84
N THR A 828 -21.71 8.32 -37.58
CA THR A 828 -20.82 8.86 -38.61
C THR A 828 -20.10 10.07 -38.02
N VAL A 829 -18.77 10.04 -38.05
CA VAL A 829 -17.94 11.18 -37.65
C VAL A 829 -17.40 11.81 -38.94
N THR A 830 -17.84 13.04 -39.21
CA THR A 830 -17.43 13.82 -40.40
C THR A 830 -16.26 14.71 -40.01
N SER A 831 -15.12 14.45 -40.64
CA SER A 831 -13.86 15.20 -40.49
C SER A 831 -13.51 15.88 -41.81
N GLU A 832 -12.52 16.80 -41.79
CA GLU A 832 -11.92 17.36 -42.99
C GLU A 832 -11.27 16.32 -43.90
N ASP A 833 -10.83 15.19 -43.34
CA ASP A 833 -10.17 14.08 -44.07
C ASP A 833 -11.14 13.01 -44.62
N GLY A 834 -12.46 13.14 -44.33
CA GLY A 834 -13.49 12.20 -44.79
C GLY A 834 -14.48 11.78 -43.69
N GLU A 835 -15.40 10.91 -44.07
CA GLU A 835 -16.43 10.37 -43.17
C GLU A 835 -16.04 8.96 -42.68
N GLN A 836 -16.11 8.76 -41.38
CA GLN A 836 -15.90 7.44 -40.77
C GLN A 836 -17.16 6.95 -40.08
N ILE A 837 -17.59 5.75 -40.44
CA ILE A 837 -18.83 5.13 -39.94
C ILE A 837 -18.52 4.08 -38.89
N TYR A 838 -19.06 4.25 -37.70
CA TYR A 838 -18.98 3.31 -36.60
C TYR A 838 -20.30 2.59 -36.41
N THR A 839 -20.26 1.27 -36.43
CA THR A 839 -21.43 0.44 -36.16
C THR A 839 -21.58 0.22 -34.66
N ILE A 840 -22.70 0.62 -34.09
CA ILE A 840 -22.94 0.50 -32.65
C ILE A 840 -23.58 -0.86 -32.35
N PRO A 841 -22.99 -1.68 -31.45
CA PRO A 841 -23.59 -2.94 -31.02
C PRO A 841 -24.98 -2.73 -30.43
N TYR A 842 -25.90 -3.68 -30.69
CA TYR A 842 -27.25 -3.63 -30.14
C TYR A 842 -27.23 -3.55 -28.61
N GLY A 843 -28.01 -2.62 -28.05
CA GLY A 843 -28.10 -2.38 -26.60
C GLY A 843 -27.03 -1.45 -26.02
N SER A 844 -26.02 -1.02 -26.79
CA SER A 844 -25.03 -0.07 -26.30
C SER A 844 -25.60 1.34 -26.22
N LYS A 845 -25.32 2.05 -25.12
CA LYS A 845 -25.69 3.46 -24.96
C LYS A 845 -24.69 4.36 -25.67
N LEU A 846 -25.20 5.41 -26.31
CA LEU A 846 -24.36 6.43 -26.92
C LEU A 846 -23.90 7.43 -25.85
N ALA A 847 -22.61 7.76 -25.86
CA ALA A 847 -22.02 8.81 -25.05
C ALA A 847 -22.05 10.17 -25.74
N VAL A 848 -22.44 10.20 -27.02
CA VAL A 848 -22.46 11.39 -27.90
C VAL A 848 -23.88 11.71 -28.35
N THR A 849 -24.12 12.99 -28.64
CA THR A 849 -25.39 13.50 -29.18
C THR A 849 -25.19 13.99 -30.61
N GLU A 850 -26.33 14.07 -31.37
CA GLU A 850 -26.30 14.58 -32.73
C GLU A 850 -25.71 16.00 -32.81
N GLY A 851 -24.76 16.22 -33.73
CA GLY A 851 -24.10 17.49 -33.93
C GLY A 851 -22.99 17.81 -32.92
N MET A 852 -22.64 16.91 -32.02
CA MET A 852 -21.54 17.11 -31.07
C MET A 852 -20.18 17.07 -31.80
N VAL A 853 -19.29 18.03 -31.48
CA VAL A 853 -17.91 18.01 -31.94
C VAL A 853 -17.07 17.21 -30.96
N ILE A 854 -16.36 16.21 -31.48
CA ILE A 854 -15.54 15.30 -30.69
C ILE A 854 -14.08 15.36 -31.15
N ALA A 855 -13.16 15.08 -30.21
CA ALA A 855 -11.73 14.98 -30.46
C ALA A 855 -11.31 13.53 -30.68
N VAL A 856 -10.12 13.32 -31.20
CA VAL A 856 -9.51 11.99 -31.35
C VAL A 856 -9.41 11.32 -29.98
N GLY A 857 -9.91 10.08 -29.86
CA GLY A 857 -9.92 9.33 -28.62
C GLY A 857 -11.14 9.55 -27.71
N ASP A 858 -12.10 10.36 -28.10
CA ASP A 858 -13.35 10.51 -27.36
C ASP A 858 -14.24 9.27 -27.45
N ARG A 859 -15.07 9.08 -26.45
CA ARG A 859 -15.99 7.93 -26.35
C ARG A 859 -17.22 8.13 -27.20
N LEU A 860 -17.51 7.18 -28.09
CA LEU A 860 -18.75 7.13 -28.84
C LEU A 860 -19.85 6.39 -28.07
N THR A 861 -19.49 5.34 -27.33
CA THR A 861 -20.42 4.55 -26.52
C THR A 861 -19.98 4.47 -25.07
N GLU A 862 -20.93 4.31 -24.18
CA GLU A 862 -20.65 3.94 -22.80
C GLU A 862 -20.13 2.51 -22.75
N GLY A 863 -19.17 2.24 -21.85
CA GLY A 863 -18.56 0.92 -21.70
C GLY A 863 -17.13 1.02 -21.17
N SER A 864 -16.55 -0.11 -20.84
CA SER A 864 -15.15 -0.19 -20.38
C SER A 864 -14.20 0.01 -21.53
N LEU A 865 -13.25 0.93 -21.42
CA LEU A 865 -12.27 1.16 -22.47
C LEU A 865 -11.24 0.04 -22.53
N ASN A 866 -10.85 -0.32 -23.74
CA ASN A 866 -9.78 -1.28 -23.98
C ASN A 866 -8.44 -0.54 -23.99
N PRO A 867 -7.46 -0.88 -23.14
CA PRO A 867 -6.15 -0.23 -23.12
C PRO A 867 -5.40 -0.30 -24.46
N HIS A 868 -5.59 -1.38 -25.24
CA HIS A 868 -4.99 -1.52 -26.56
C HIS A 868 -5.51 -0.48 -27.57
N ASP A 869 -6.82 -0.17 -27.52
CA ASP A 869 -7.40 0.84 -28.39
C ASP A 869 -6.94 2.24 -28.00
N ILE A 870 -6.81 2.52 -26.70
CA ILE A 870 -6.26 3.79 -26.21
C ILE A 870 -4.80 3.96 -26.66
N LEU A 871 -4.00 2.89 -26.58
CA LEU A 871 -2.61 2.91 -27.02
C LEU A 871 -2.49 3.19 -28.51
N ARG A 872 -3.34 2.55 -29.31
CA ARG A 872 -3.36 2.71 -30.77
C ARG A 872 -3.79 4.11 -31.20
N ILE A 873 -4.82 4.68 -30.55
CA ILE A 873 -5.46 5.95 -30.96
C ILE A 873 -4.78 7.15 -30.32
N SER A 874 -4.56 7.13 -29.02
CA SER A 874 -4.13 8.27 -28.21
C SER A 874 -2.68 8.19 -27.72
N GLY A 875 -2.00 7.05 -27.97
CA GLY A 875 -0.58 6.86 -27.69
C GLY A 875 -0.26 6.47 -26.24
N VAL A 876 1.05 6.32 -25.96
CA VAL A 876 1.57 5.78 -24.70
C VAL A 876 1.18 6.61 -23.48
N ARG A 877 1.31 7.94 -23.57
CA ARG A 877 1.01 8.84 -22.44
C ARG A 877 -0.46 8.77 -22.00
N ALA A 878 -1.39 8.73 -22.97
CA ALA A 878 -2.82 8.63 -22.68
C ALA A 878 -3.15 7.28 -22.02
N THR A 879 -2.51 6.20 -22.48
CA THR A 879 -2.68 4.85 -21.91
C THR A 879 -2.14 4.76 -20.47
N GLN A 880 -0.97 5.35 -20.22
CA GLN A 880 -0.40 5.40 -18.86
C GLN A 880 -1.27 6.23 -17.90
N ARG A 881 -1.85 7.31 -18.39
CA ARG A 881 -2.76 8.16 -17.60
C ARG A 881 -4.09 7.46 -17.30
N TYR A 882 -4.64 6.70 -18.27
CA TYR A 882 -5.85 5.90 -18.08
C TYR A 882 -5.66 4.79 -17.07
#